data_3ca56b7c598abb0ac0e6814c7426898f
#
_entry.id   3ca56b7c598abb0ac0e6814c7426898f
#
_cell.length_a   1.000
_cell.length_b   1.000
_cell.length_c   1.000
_cell.angle_alpha   90.00
_cell.angle_beta   90.00
_cell.angle_gamma   90.00
#
_symmetry.space_group_name_H-M   'P 1'
#
loop_
_entity.id
_entity.type
_entity.pdbx_description
1 polymer ?
#
loop_
_entity_poly.entity_id
_entity_poly.type
_entity_poly.pdbx_seq_one_letter_code
_entity_poly.pdbx_strand_id
1 'polypeptide(L)'
;MENKVLRLIHAGESSLAYLSLLSLAVFPFLDVMARHFFHTDVNNSNGYLVHLVLVTTFLGGMVTSRQKKHLTLSLELPVKEPFQAILYILVQVLCASITFAFAWSSLAFSLNGFEPGKKIGIVPLKWLLMVMVLGYLTMGIRFIFGQERIERPGLWLIPAVLLGSVIGFSSIVQVFAGSAGPPPAFLAVLQAPLQTVMTQAATPLIIVLVLSVFFGSPIFVVLGGVAYLLFAHQAAPLEIMPNQAYTMLTGYSIAAIPLFALTGFLLSEDKAGERLIKFFRALFSWFPGGLAVVAILVCAFFTTFTGASGVTILAMGGLLSYILLHGGYGKTFTIGLLTASGSIGLLFPPSLPVIIYGVTAQISVKEMFKGGILPGLALVLGMMTMGIVYAVRNDVERHRFQFREALTAFRESIWEILMPLIIFVGYFGVGAVLVKRFAVVVVFLLVLEVLICRESGTPKLLNLFFTFTPITALFFLLFHSPSPSWIVIGIAAAGSAAYGFLIAYFMDGLGADFRSVMPVFARFIALVAGLLILFAVTVKISLTLVESAAIAMIYTLIIQVVIRRDLKIRDLSKVMSKCLPIVGGVLTILSLANGLSYYLIDSDIPVKLTAWVHAVVSSKYVFLLLLNLVLIVVGCFLEIYSAILVVAPLIFPLGHVFGINPVHLGIIFLASLELGYLTPPVGLNLLLSSYRFNEPVVKVAKSTFKFLLIQLVAVLLITYLPILTTLLLKK
;
A
#
# COMPACT_ATOMS: atom_id res chain seq x y z
N MET A 1 -24.99 17.44 21.03
CA MET A 1 -23.85 17.79 21.92
C MET A 1 -23.11 16.50 22.29
N GLU A 2 -21.93 16.28 21.74
CA GLU A 2 -21.09 15.14 22.12
C GLU A 2 -20.67 15.26 23.59
N ASN A 3 -20.93 14.23 24.36
CA ASN A 3 -20.58 14.18 25.76
C ASN A 3 -19.05 14.37 25.92
N LYS A 4 -18.56 15.23 26.83
CA LYS A 4 -17.14 15.49 27.05
C LYS A 4 -16.33 14.20 27.23
N VAL A 5 -16.93 13.21 27.89
CA VAL A 5 -16.34 11.88 28.11
C VAL A 5 -16.11 11.17 26.77
N LEU A 6 -17.08 11.20 25.85
CA LEU A 6 -16.96 10.55 24.54
C LEU A 6 -15.86 11.18 23.68
N ARG A 7 -15.71 12.51 23.72
CA ARG A 7 -14.59 13.21 23.05
C ARG A 7 -13.23 12.81 23.62
N LEU A 8 -13.15 12.64 24.93
CA LEU A 8 -11.89 12.22 25.59
C LEU A 8 -11.51 10.79 25.18
N ILE A 9 -12.48 9.87 25.13
CA ILE A 9 -12.31 8.49 24.67
C ILE A 9 -11.85 8.49 23.20
N HIS A 10 -12.51 9.24 22.33
CA HIS A 10 -12.16 9.35 20.92
C HIS A 10 -10.76 9.95 20.70
N ALA A 11 -10.38 10.94 21.50
CA ALA A 11 -9.03 11.53 21.44
C ALA A 11 -7.96 10.52 21.89
N GLY A 12 -8.22 9.80 22.99
CA GLY A 12 -7.33 8.75 23.49
C GLY A 12 -7.12 7.62 22.49
N GLU A 13 -8.21 7.11 21.93
CA GLU A 13 -8.18 6.09 20.85
C GLU A 13 -7.33 6.55 19.65
N SER A 14 -7.59 7.77 19.16
CA SER A 14 -6.82 8.31 18.03
C SER A 14 -5.35 8.49 18.35
N SER A 15 -5.02 8.99 19.56
CA SER A 15 -3.64 9.20 19.99
C SER A 15 -2.88 7.88 20.10
N LEU A 16 -3.51 6.84 20.66
CA LEU A 16 -2.92 5.51 20.75
C LEU A 16 -2.69 4.90 19.35
N ALA A 17 -3.67 5.06 18.45
CA ALA A 17 -3.55 4.57 17.08
C ALA A 17 -2.44 5.31 16.30
N TYR A 18 -2.30 6.62 16.48
CA TYR A 18 -1.23 7.41 15.86
C TYR A 18 0.14 7.02 16.42
N LEU A 19 0.22 6.84 17.73
CA LEU A 19 1.46 6.43 18.40
C LEU A 19 1.89 5.03 17.91
N SER A 20 0.96 4.05 17.84
CA SER A 20 1.27 2.71 17.36
C SER A 20 1.77 2.72 15.91
N LEU A 21 1.14 3.52 15.04
CA LEU A 21 1.53 3.65 13.64
C LEU A 21 2.92 4.30 13.47
N LEU A 22 3.24 5.32 14.25
CA LEU A 22 4.57 5.94 14.24
C LEU A 22 5.63 5.00 14.82
N SER A 23 5.31 4.28 15.88
CA SER A 23 6.23 3.30 16.48
C SER A 23 6.61 2.18 15.50
N LEU A 24 5.69 1.78 14.62
CA LEU A 24 5.98 0.81 13.55
C LEU A 24 7.13 1.24 12.64
N ALA A 25 7.32 2.54 12.40
CA ALA A 25 8.45 3.03 11.61
C ALA A 25 9.72 3.21 12.43
N VAL A 26 9.58 3.64 13.68
CA VAL A 26 10.72 3.94 14.55
C VAL A 26 11.49 2.66 14.93
N PHE A 27 10.80 1.57 15.25
CA PHE A 27 11.47 0.34 15.69
C PHE A 27 12.39 -0.27 14.62
N PRO A 28 11.95 -0.55 13.38
CA PRO A 28 12.84 -1.09 12.35
C PRO A 28 13.95 -0.10 11.95
N PHE A 29 13.65 1.20 11.97
CA PHE A 29 14.65 2.22 11.69
C PHE A 29 15.76 2.23 12.74
N LEU A 30 15.42 2.20 14.03
CA LEU A 30 16.38 2.12 15.12
C LEU A 30 17.18 0.82 15.08
N ASP A 31 16.54 -0.30 14.71
CA ASP A 31 17.21 -1.59 14.57
C ASP A 31 18.26 -1.57 13.45
N VAL A 32 17.91 -1.00 12.28
CA VAL A 32 18.87 -0.80 11.18
C VAL A 32 20.02 0.10 11.60
N MET A 33 19.74 1.20 12.32
CA MET A 33 20.76 2.11 12.83
C MET A 33 21.67 1.41 13.85
N ALA A 34 21.09 0.66 14.79
CA ALA A 34 21.84 -0.08 15.80
C ALA A 34 22.76 -1.13 15.17
N ARG A 35 22.28 -1.91 14.24
CA ARG A 35 23.11 -2.91 13.49
C ARG A 35 24.22 -2.26 12.70
N HIS A 36 23.95 -1.13 12.05
CA HIS A 36 24.92 -0.51 11.19
C HIS A 36 26.01 0.26 11.93
N PHE A 37 25.63 1.05 12.94
CA PHE A 37 26.56 1.94 13.65
C PHE A 37 27.18 1.30 14.90
N PHE A 38 26.41 0.45 15.59
CA PHE A 38 26.84 -0.15 16.87
C PHE A 38 27.09 -1.65 16.79
N HIS A 39 26.83 -2.27 15.61
CA HIS A 39 26.96 -3.73 15.40
C HIS A 39 26.18 -4.56 16.43
N THR A 40 25.06 -4.03 16.91
CA THR A 40 24.15 -4.66 17.89
C THR A 40 22.73 -4.62 17.36
N ASP A 41 21.95 -5.66 17.66
CA ASP A 41 20.51 -5.68 17.37
C ASP A 41 19.74 -5.06 18.55
N VAL A 42 18.61 -4.40 18.25
CA VAL A 42 17.66 -3.99 19.28
C VAL A 42 16.97 -5.25 19.81
N ASN A 43 17.15 -5.55 21.09
CA ASN A 43 16.62 -6.77 21.70
C ASN A 43 15.12 -6.91 21.46
N ASN A 44 14.71 -8.05 20.88
CA ASN A 44 13.34 -8.41 20.55
C ASN A 44 12.59 -7.42 19.61
N SER A 45 13.32 -6.64 18.79
CA SER A 45 12.78 -5.66 17.85
C SER A 45 11.66 -6.24 16.97
N ASN A 46 11.93 -7.42 16.37
CA ASN A 46 10.95 -8.11 15.52
C ASN A 46 9.69 -8.51 16.31
N GLY A 47 9.84 -8.96 17.55
CA GLY A 47 8.71 -9.31 18.40
C GLY A 47 7.80 -8.11 18.67
N TYR A 48 8.38 -6.96 19.03
CA TYR A 48 7.60 -5.73 19.23
C TYR A 48 6.95 -5.24 17.95
N LEU A 49 7.68 -5.27 16.82
CA LEU A 49 7.21 -4.81 15.53
C LEU A 49 5.92 -5.54 15.09
N VAL A 50 5.95 -6.87 15.08
CA VAL A 50 4.80 -7.65 14.57
C VAL A 50 3.58 -7.50 15.49
N HIS A 51 3.78 -7.33 16.79
CA HIS A 51 2.67 -7.08 17.71
C HIS A 51 2.16 -5.63 17.65
N LEU A 52 3.00 -4.67 17.27
CA LEU A 52 2.54 -3.31 16.94
C LEU A 52 1.64 -3.31 15.71
N VAL A 53 1.87 -4.19 14.72
CA VAL A 53 0.94 -4.36 13.59
C VAL A 53 -0.43 -4.81 14.09
N LEU A 54 -0.47 -5.80 14.98
CA LEU A 54 -1.71 -6.28 15.61
C LEU A 54 -2.46 -5.12 16.30
N VAL A 55 -1.74 -4.36 17.15
CA VAL A 55 -2.30 -3.20 17.86
C VAL A 55 -2.81 -2.14 16.89
N THR A 56 -2.00 -1.79 15.89
CA THR A 56 -2.37 -0.78 14.88
C THR A 56 -3.60 -1.21 14.07
N THR A 57 -3.73 -2.52 13.78
CA THR A 57 -4.88 -3.08 13.05
C THR A 57 -6.17 -2.86 13.81
N PHE A 58 -6.23 -3.25 15.08
CA PHE A 58 -7.47 -3.15 15.85
C PHE A 58 -7.80 -1.73 16.28
N LEU A 59 -6.81 -0.92 16.66
CA LEU A 59 -7.03 0.51 16.89
C LEU A 59 -7.46 1.23 15.60
N GLY A 60 -6.82 0.89 14.47
CA GLY A 60 -7.22 1.39 13.14
C GLY A 60 -8.65 0.97 12.77
N GLY A 61 -9.02 -0.29 13.01
CA GLY A 61 -10.38 -0.81 12.82
C GLY A 61 -11.42 -0.08 13.67
N MET A 62 -11.09 0.23 14.93
CA MET A 62 -11.93 1.06 15.79
C MET A 62 -12.12 2.47 15.21
N VAL A 63 -11.04 3.12 14.76
CA VAL A 63 -11.10 4.45 14.11
C VAL A 63 -11.92 4.38 12.82
N THR A 64 -11.74 3.32 12.01
CA THR A 64 -12.49 3.08 10.78
C THR A 64 -13.98 2.96 11.04
N SER A 65 -14.37 2.21 12.07
CA SER A 65 -15.76 2.05 12.51
C SER A 65 -16.37 3.38 12.95
N ARG A 66 -15.61 4.19 13.73
CA ARG A 66 -16.05 5.53 14.13
C ARG A 66 -16.28 6.47 12.96
N GLN A 67 -15.41 6.41 11.94
CA GLN A 67 -15.51 7.25 10.74
C GLN A 67 -16.48 6.68 9.70
N LYS A 68 -17.10 5.53 9.93
CA LYS A 68 -17.99 4.81 8.99
C LYS A 68 -17.32 4.55 7.63
N LYS A 69 -16.02 4.26 7.64
CA LYS A 69 -15.18 4.09 6.43
C LYS A 69 -14.73 2.64 6.22
N HIS A 70 -15.46 1.67 6.78
CA HIS A 70 -15.23 0.28 6.43
C HIS A 70 -15.46 0.05 4.95
N LEU A 71 -14.62 -0.78 4.35
CA LEU A 71 -14.80 -1.20 2.96
C LEU A 71 -16.10 -2.00 2.83
N THR A 72 -17.03 -1.47 2.06
CA THR A 72 -18.35 -2.06 1.81
C THR A 72 -18.62 -2.07 0.31
N LEU A 73 -19.38 -3.03 -0.15
CA LEU A 73 -19.96 -3.06 -1.47
C LEU A 73 -21.45 -2.69 -1.34
N SER A 74 -21.81 -1.43 -1.57
CA SER A 74 -23.21 -1.01 -1.55
C SER A 74 -23.71 -0.80 -2.97
N LEU A 75 -24.76 -1.53 -3.35
CA LEU A 75 -25.53 -1.24 -4.55
C LEU A 75 -26.72 -0.36 -4.17
N GLU A 76 -26.91 0.73 -4.89
CA GLU A 76 -28.14 1.53 -4.77
C GLU A 76 -29.29 0.72 -5.40
N LEU A 77 -29.93 -0.11 -4.60
CA LEU A 77 -31.09 -0.85 -5.03
C LEU A 77 -32.34 0.04 -4.95
N PRO A 78 -33.23 0.03 -5.94
CA PRO A 78 -34.45 0.82 -5.95
C PRO A 78 -35.52 0.22 -5.01
N VAL A 79 -35.23 0.27 -3.70
CA VAL A 79 -36.10 -0.27 -2.65
C VAL A 79 -36.85 0.89 -1.99
N LYS A 80 -38.14 0.72 -1.68
CA LYS A 80 -38.96 1.74 -1.03
C LYS A 80 -38.45 2.05 0.38
N GLU A 81 -38.44 3.34 0.76
CA GLU A 81 -37.91 3.88 2.02
C GLU A 81 -38.19 3.05 3.29
N PRO A 82 -39.45 2.66 3.64
CA PRO A 82 -39.67 1.96 4.90
C PRO A 82 -39.01 0.57 4.95
N PHE A 83 -38.97 -0.14 3.83
CA PHE A 83 -38.31 -1.46 3.74
C PHE A 83 -36.78 -1.32 3.77
N GLN A 84 -36.23 -0.26 3.14
CA GLN A 84 -34.82 0.03 3.17
C GLN A 84 -34.30 0.29 4.60
N ALA A 85 -35.08 1.00 5.43
CA ALA A 85 -34.73 1.29 6.81
C ALA A 85 -34.70 0.00 7.67
N ILE A 86 -35.69 -0.89 7.52
CA ILE A 86 -35.74 -2.17 8.23
C ILE A 86 -34.56 -3.05 7.83
N LEU A 87 -34.32 -3.17 6.53
CA LEU A 87 -33.22 -3.97 6.00
C LEU A 87 -31.85 -3.47 6.48
N TYR A 88 -31.68 -2.13 6.51
CA TYR A 88 -30.49 -1.51 7.05
C TYR A 88 -30.29 -1.88 8.53
N ILE A 89 -31.32 -1.78 9.38
CA ILE A 89 -31.22 -2.16 10.79
C ILE A 89 -30.85 -3.64 10.94
N LEU A 90 -31.49 -4.53 10.19
CA LEU A 90 -31.21 -5.97 10.24
C LEU A 90 -29.74 -6.26 9.85
N VAL A 91 -29.23 -5.60 8.81
CA VAL A 91 -27.82 -5.71 8.39
C VAL A 91 -26.88 -5.24 9.50
N GLN A 92 -27.16 -4.11 10.15
CA GLN A 92 -26.32 -3.61 11.23
C GLN A 92 -26.34 -4.53 12.46
N VAL A 93 -27.51 -5.08 12.80
CA VAL A 93 -27.65 -6.07 13.89
C VAL A 93 -26.86 -7.34 13.56
N LEU A 94 -26.94 -7.85 12.33
CA LEU A 94 -26.17 -9.00 11.87
C LEU A 94 -24.65 -8.73 11.96
N CYS A 95 -24.19 -7.59 11.48
CA CYS A 95 -22.79 -7.20 11.55
C CYS A 95 -22.30 -7.11 13.00
N ALA A 96 -23.09 -6.50 13.87
CA ALA A 96 -22.77 -6.43 15.30
C ALA A 96 -22.72 -7.84 15.94
N SER A 97 -23.66 -8.72 15.61
CA SER A 97 -23.72 -10.09 16.15
C SER A 97 -22.47 -10.89 15.77
N ILE A 98 -22.07 -10.89 14.51
CA ILE A 98 -20.85 -11.56 14.05
C ILE A 98 -19.62 -10.97 14.73
N THR A 99 -19.57 -9.65 14.89
CA THR A 99 -18.41 -8.98 15.53
C THR A 99 -18.34 -9.32 17.02
N PHE A 100 -19.49 -9.47 17.73
CA PHE A 100 -19.52 -9.97 19.12
C PHE A 100 -19.09 -11.43 19.21
N ALA A 101 -19.44 -12.28 18.24
CA ALA A 101 -18.95 -13.65 18.18
C ALA A 101 -17.41 -13.67 18.02
N PHE A 102 -16.82 -12.80 17.18
CA PHE A 102 -15.37 -12.65 17.11
C PHE A 102 -14.75 -12.17 18.43
N ALA A 103 -15.43 -11.30 19.16
CA ALA A 103 -14.95 -10.87 20.48
C ALA A 103 -14.88 -12.05 21.47
N TRP A 104 -15.90 -12.93 21.51
CA TRP A 104 -15.90 -14.10 22.35
C TRP A 104 -14.79 -15.09 22.00
N SER A 105 -14.62 -15.42 20.71
CA SER A 105 -13.55 -16.34 20.28
C SER A 105 -12.15 -15.72 20.51
N SER A 106 -12.00 -14.40 20.32
CA SER A 106 -10.74 -13.70 20.64
C SER A 106 -10.45 -13.71 22.13
N LEU A 107 -11.46 -13.61 22.98
CA LEU A 107 -11.30 -13.71 24.43
C LEU A 107 -10.84 -15.12 24.85
N ALA A 108 -11.51 -16.16 24.32
CA ALA A 108 -11.11 -17.55 24.55
C ALA A 108 -9.66 -17.80 24.11
N PHE A 109 -9.30 -17.34 22.91
CA PHE A 109 -7.94 -17.44 22.39
C PHE A 109 -6.91 -16.67 23.22
N SER A 110 -7.25 -15.45 23.69
CA SER A 110 -6.38 -14.65 24.54
C SER A 110 -6.08 -15.29 25.89
N LEU A 111 -7.05 -16.01 26.45
CA LEU A 111 -6.91 -16.65 27.75
C LEU A 111 -6.25 -18.03 27.67
N ASN A 112 -6.58 -18.82 26.64
CA ASN A 112 -6.27 -20.24 26.56
C ASN A 112 -5.34 -20.61 25.38
N GLY A 113 -5.11 -19.71 24.41
CA GLY A 113 -4.38 -20.01 23.16
C GLY A 113 -2.87 -20.14 23.32
N PHE A 114 -2.31 -19.73 24.45
CA PHE A 114 -0.87 -19.76 24.71
C PHE A 114 -0.56 -20.20 26.12
N GLU A 115 0.67 -20.69 26.32
CA GLU A 115 1.16 -21.07 27.65
C GLU A 115 1.08 -19.89 28.64
N PRO A 116 0.68 -20.17 29.88
CA PRO A 116 0.65 -19.16 30.93
C PRO A 116 2.04 -18.52 31.12
N GLY A 117 2.10 -17.19 31.10
CA GLY A 117 3.34 -16.45 31.32
C GLY A 117 4.15 -16.12 30.04
N LYS A 118 3.71 -16.54 28.84
CA LYS A 118 4.36 -16.13 27.59
C LYS A 118 4.39 -14.61 27.44
N LYS A 119 5.59 -14.08 27.18
CA LYS A 119 5.86 -12.62 27.07
C LYS A 119 6.52 -12.30 25.75
N ILE A 120 6.27 -11.09 25.27
CA ILE A 120 7.01 -10.45 24.18
C ILE A 120 7.85 -9.34 24.81
N GLY A 121 9.16 -9.63 24.96
CA GLY A 121 10.01 -8.77 25.79
C GLY A 121 9.48 -8.68 27.22
N ILE A 122 9.06 -7.48 27.63
CA ILE A 122 8.51 -7.24 28.99
C ILE A 122 6.99 -7.37 29.06
N VAL A 123 6.27 -7.39 27.93
CA VAL A 123 4.80 -7.34 27.86
C VAL A 123 4.22 -8.77 27.83
N PRO A 124 3.32 -9.16 28.74
CA PRO A 124 2.64 -10.43 28.68
C PRO A 124 1.76 -10.51 27.43
N LEU A 125 1.89 -11.59 26.65
CA LEU A 125 1.19 -11.76 25.36
C LEU A 125 -0.33 -11.64 25.47
N LYS A 126 -0.92 -12.16 26.54
CA LYS A 126 -2.37 -12.09 26.78
C LYS A 126 -2.91 -10.65 26.77
N TRP A 127 -2.16 -9.67 27.28
CA TRP A 127 -2.58 -8.27 27.27
C TRP A 127 -2.53 -7.65 25.86
N LEU A 128 -1.56 -8.07 25.05
CA LEU A 128 -1.51 -7.65 23.65
C LEU A 128 -2.69 -8.22 22.85
N LEU A 129 -3.06 -9.46 23.12
CA LEU A 129 -4.22 -10.09 22.46
C LEU A 129 -5.56 -9.50 22.88
N MET A 130 -5.66 -8.94 24.10
CA MET A 130 -6.87 -8.23 24.55
C MET A 130 -7.26 -7.06 23.64
N VAL A 131 -6.32 -6.50 22.87
CA VAL A 131 -6.61 -5.45 21.88
C VAL A 131 -7.55 -5.99 20.78
N MET A 132 -7.48 -7.28 20.42
CA MET A 132 -8.41 -7.91 19.48
C MET A 132 -9.83 -7.91 20.07
N VAL A 133 -9.96 -8.32 21.32
CA VAL A 133 -11.25 -8.36 22.05
C VAL A 133 -11.88 -6.98 22.10
N LEU A 134 -11.11 -5.98 22.56
CA LEU A 134 -11.56 -4.59 22.66
C LEU A 134 -11.90 -4.01 21.28
N GLY A 135 -11.12 -4.34 20.27
CA GLY A 135 -11.37 -3.94 18.89
C GLY A 135 -12.72 -4.43 18.38
N TYR A 136 -12.97 -5.74 18.47
CA TYR A 136 -14.23 -6.32 18.01
C TYR A 136 -15.42 -5.83 18.84
N LEU A 137 -15.31 -5.77 20.18
CA LEU A 137 -16.36 -5.22 21.03
C LEU A 137 -16.73 -3.79 20.63
N THR A 138 -15.73 -2.93 20.46
CA THR A 138 -15.96 -1.54 20.10
C THR A 138 -16.59 -1.40 18.71
N MET A 139 -16.13 -2.18 17.73
CA MET A 139 -16.70 -2.19 16.39
C MET A 139 -18.16 -2.68 16.42
N GLY A 140 -18.46 -3.76 17.17
CA GLY A 140 -19.82 -4.30 17.33
C GLY A 140 -20.78 -3.27 17.94
N ILE A 141 -20.37 -2.60 19.00
CA ILE A 141 -21.16 -1.53 19.62
C ILE A 141 -21.41 -0.39 18.61
N ARG A 142 -20.40 0.00 17.83
CA ARG A 142 -20.51 1.10 16.87
C ARG A 142 -21.36 0.80 15.64
N PHE A 143 -21.54 -0.47 15.28
CA PHE A 143 -22.52 -0.84 14.25
C PHE A 143 -23.95 -0.53 14.68
N ILE A 144 -24.24 -0.46 15.98
CA ILE A 144 -25.55 -0.10 16.49
C ILE A 144 -25.65 1.38 16.88
N PHE A 145 -24.71 1.89 17.70
CA PHE A 145 -24.76 3.27 18.22
C PHE A 145 -24.25 4.33 17.26
N GLY A 146 -23.47 3.97 16.27
CA GLY A 146 -22.91 4.91 15.29
C GLY A 146 -23.83 5.30 14.15
N GLN A 147 -25.08 4.78 14.09
CA GLN A 147 -25.95 4.89 12.92
C GLN A 147 -27.09 5.88 13.16
N GLU A 148 -27.23 6.87 12.28
CA GLU A 148 -28.27 7.92 12.38
C GLU A 148 -29.70 7.39 12.13
N ARG A 149 -29.82 6.27 11.38
CA ARG A 149 -31.10 5.67 11.04
C ARG A 149 -31.63 4.71 12.11
N ILE A 150 -30.87 4.43 13.18
CA ILE A 150 -31.28 3.53 14.25
C ILE A 150 -31.86 4.34 15.41
N GLU A 151 -33.17 4.40 15.49
CA GLU A 151 -33.84 4.93 16.66
C GLU A 151 -33.71 3.94 17.83
N ARG A 152 -33.43 4.44 19.05
CA ARG A 152 -33.27 3.64 20.28
C ARG A 152 -32.20 2.54 20.14
N PRO A 153 -30.94 2.87 19.89
CA PRO A 153 -29.87 1.89 19.63
C PRO A 153 -29.68 0.87 20.76
N GLY A 154 -29.98 1.23 22.01
CA GLY A 154 -29.91 0.28 23.15
C GLY A 154 -30.84 -0.92 23.01
N LEU A 155 -32.02 -0.74 22.35
CA LEU A 155 -32.96 -1.85 22.12
C LEU A 155 -32.41 -2.86 21.12
N TRP A 156 -31.69 -2.42 20.11
CA TRP A 156 -31.09 -3.26 19.06
C TRP A 156 -29.77 -3.90 19.47
N LEU A 157 -29.09 -3.32 20.47
CA LEU A 157 -27.86 -3.91 21.00
C LEU A 157 -28.13 -5.25 21.71
N ILE A 158 -29.24 -5.36 22.43
CA ILE A 158 -29.59 -6.57 23.16
C ILE A 158 -29.68 -7.79 22.22
N PRO A 159 -30.51 -7.80 21.15
CA PRO A 159 -30.56 -8.92 20.23
C PRO A 159 -29.23 -9.15 19.51
N ALA A 160 -28.45 -8.10 19.22
CA ALA A 160 -27.14 -8.27 18.60
C ALA A 160 -26.15 -9.00 19.51
N VAL A 161 -26.10 -8.66 20.81
CA VAL A 161 -25.25 -9.33 21.79
C VAL A 161 -25.74 -10.76 22.04
N LEU A 162 -27.04 -10.96 22.16
CA LEU A 162 -27.63 -12.32 22.39
C LEU A 162 -27.33 -13.24 21.20
N LEU A 163 -27.60 -12.78 19.97
CA LEU A 163 -27.32 -13.56 18.77
C LEU A 163 -25.82 -13.83 18.61
N GLY A 164 -24.95 -12.82 18.84
CA GLY A 164 -23.51 -12.98 18.82
C GLY A 164 -22.99 -13.96 19.88
N SER A 165 -23.62 -13.98 21.06
CA SER A 165 -23.30 -14.94 22.12
C SER A 165 -23.79 -16.37 21.79
N VAL A 166 -24.91 -16.52 21.09
CA VAL A 166 -25.36 -17.82 20.59
C VAL A 166 -24.41 -18.34 19.49
N ILE A 167 -24.05 -17.49 18.54
CA ILE A 167 -23.09 -17.85 17.47
C ILE A 167 -21.71 -18.21 18.06
N GLY A 168 -21.24 -17.46 19.06
CA GLY A 168 -19.94 -17.68 19.73
C GLY A 168 -20.03 -18.59 20.98
N PHE A 169 -21.11 -19.38 21.15
CA PHE A 169 -21.36 -20.08 22.42
C PHE A 169 -20.25 -21.08 22.77
N SER A 170 -19.71 -21.82 21.82
CA SER A 170 -18.59 -22.75 22.10
C SER A 170 -17.37 -22.02 22.66
N SER A 171 -17.06 -20.81 22.19
CA SER A 171 -16.00 -19.98 22.73
C SER A 171 -16.33 -19.46 24.15
N ILE A 172 -17.59 -19.13 24.44
CA ILE A 172 -18.00 -18.76 25.78
C ILE A 172 -17.74 -19.94 26.74
N VAL A 173 -18.11 -21.15 26.35
CA VAL A 173 -17.83 -22.35 27.14
C VAL A 173 -16.33 -22.47 27.42
N GLN A 174 -15.48 -22.26 26.44
CA GLN A 174 -14.01 -22.31 26.58
C GLN A 174 -13.45 -21.22 27.48
N VAL A 175 -14.00 -20.00 27.45
CA VAL A 175 -13.62 -18.92 28.38
C VAL A 175 -13.79 -19.35 29.84
N PHE A 176 -14.92 -20.02 30.14
CA PHE A 176 -15.24 -20.42 31.53
C PHE A 176 -14.66 -21.78 31.93
N ALA A 177 -14.41 -22.69 30.99
CA ALA A 177 -13.75 -23.97 31.25
C ALA A 177 -12.22 -23.79 31.48
N GLY A 178 -11.62 -22.76 30.94
CA GLY A 178 -10.16 -22.57 30.95
C GLY A 178 -9.43 -23.62 30.08
N SER A 179 -8.12 -23.70 30.22
CA SER A 179 -7.26 -24.57 29.39
C SER A 179 -7.31 -26.07 29.78
N ALA A 180 -7.83 -26.44 30.92
CA ALA A 180 -7.79 -27.83 31.45
C ALA A 180 -8.96 -28.24 32.35
N GLY A 181 -9.95 -27.38 32.56
CA GLY A 181 -11.08 -27.66 33.45
C GLY A 181 -12.35 -28.05 32.71
N PRO A 182 -13.29 -28.77 33.36
CA PRO A 182 -14.62 -28.98 32.81
C PRO A 182 -15.41 -27.68 32.80
N PRO A 183 -16.27 -27.45 31.80
CA PRO A 183 -17.13 -26.28 31.78
C PRO A 183 -18.13 -26.30 32.96
N PRO A 184 -18.57 -25.10 33.42
CA PRO A 184 -19.66 -25.04 34.42
C PRO A 184 -20.87 -25.83 33.97
N ALA A 185 -21.52 -26.56 34.90
CA ALA A 185 -22.58 -27.52 34.59
C ALA A 185 -23.72 -26.90 33.76
N PHE A 186 -24.11 -25.64 34.04
CA PHE A 186 -25.16 -24.96 33.28
C PHE A 186 -24.75 -24.65 31.82
N LEU A 187 -23.49 -24.38 31.53
CA LEU A 187 -22.99 -24.19 30.16
C LEU A 187 -22.86 -25.54 29.43
N ALA A 188 -22.45 -26.62 30.14
CA ALA A 188 -22.34 -27.95 29.57
C ALA A 188 -23.71 -28.48 29.07
N VAL A 189 -24.79 -28.22 29.82
CA VAL A 189 -26.17 -28.63 29.44
C VAL A 189 -26.62 -27.88 28.17
N LEU A 190 -26.26 -26.62 28.01
CA LEU A 190 -26.66 -25.79 26.86
C LEU A 190 -25.78 -26.02 25.62
N GLN A 191 -24.60 -26.63 25.76
CA GLN A 191 -23.63 -26.75 24.68
C GLN A 191 -24.14 -27.61 23.52
N ALA A 192 -24.65 -28.83 23.81
CA ALA A 192 -25.11 -29.74 22.77
C ALA A 192 -26.32 -29.18 21.99
N PRO A 193 -27.41 -28.69 22.64
CA PRO A 193 -28.55 -28.15 21.91
C PRO A 193 -28.20 -26.90 21.10
N LEU A 194 -27.39 -25.95 21.61
CA LEU A 194 -26.99 -24.79 20.88
C LEU A 194 -26.05 -25.11 19.70
N GLN A 195 -25.17 -26.09 19.86
CA GLN A 195 -24.34 -26.57 18.78
C GLN A 195 -25.16 -27.18 17.65
N THR A 196 -26.19 -27.98 17.99
CA THR A 196 -27.13 -28.52 16.99
C THR A 196 -27.91 -27.44 16.27
N VAL A 197 -28.37 -26.42 16.98
CA VAL A 197 -29.02 -25.23 16.36
C VAL A 197 -28.02 -24.50 15.42
N MET A 198 -26.77 -24.31 15.82
CA MET A 198 -25.79 -23.64 15.01
C MET A 198 -25.41 -24.43 13.76
N THR A 199 -25.24 -25.74 13.82
CA THR A 199 -24.98 -26.58 12.64
C THR A 199 -26.10 -26.49 11.60
N GLN A 200 -27.36 -26.39 12.03
CA GLN A 200 -28.52 -26.23 11.13
C GLN A 200 -28.68 -24.78 10.63
N ALA A 201 -28.47 -23.81 11.50
CA ALA A 201 -28.66 -22.40 11.19
C ALA A 201 -27.47 -21.78 10.38
N ALA A 202 -26.28 -22.40 10.36
CA ALA A 202 -25.11 -21.88 9.73
C ALA A 202 -25.32 -21.62 8.23
N THR A 203 -25.86 -22.56 7.49
CA THR A 203 -26.08 -22.40 6.02
C THR A 203 -27.03 -21.26 5.69
N PRO A 204 -28.26 -21.13 6.27
CA PRO A 204 -29.10 -19.98 6.00
C PRO A 204 -28.45 -18.65 6.47
N LEU A 205 -27.73 -18.63 7.59
CA LEU A 205 -27.03 -17.44 8.04
C LEU A 205 -25.91 -17.03 7.08
N ILE A 206 -25.17 -17.98 6.49
CA ILE A 206 -24.17 -17.70 5.46
C ILE A 206 -24.81 -17.06 4.25
N ILE A 207 -25.94 -17.58 3.77
CA ILE A 207 -26.66 -17.00 2.63
C ILE A 207 -27.08 -15.55 2.93
N VAL A 208 -27.68 -15.30 4.10
CA VAL A 208 -28.10 -13.97 4.52
C VAL A 208 -26.89 -13.04 4.63
N LEU A 209 -25.78 -13.51 5.18
CA LEU A 209 -24.56 -12.74 5.35
C LEU A 209 -23.91 -12.38 4.00
N VAL A 210 -23.86 -13.32 3.05
CA VAL A 210 -23.37 -13.05 1.69
C VAL A 210 -24.28 -12.06 0.97
N LEU A 211 -25.59 -12.21 1.06
CA LEU A 211 -26.53 -11.26 0.47
C LEU A 211 -26.43 -9.87 1.10
N SER A 212 -26.08 -9.78 2.38
CA SER A 212 -25.93 -8.51 3.09
C SER A 212 -24.80 -7.61 2.54
N VAL A 213 -23.85 -8.18 1.75
CA VAL A 213 -22.81 -7.42 1.03
C VAL A 213 -23.42 -6.35 0.15
N PHE A 214 -24.49 -6.69 -0.57
CA PHE A 214 -25.18 -5.77 -1.48
C PHE A 214 -25.93 -4.64 -0.75
N PHE A 215 -26.15 -4.80 0.56
CA PHE A 215 -26.79 -3.84 1.43
C PHE A 215 -25.81 -3.08 2.33
N GLY A 216 -24.51 -3.13 2.01
CA GLY A 216 -23.47 -2.33 2.65
C GLY A 216 -22.87 -2.96 3.91
N SER A 217 -22.95 -4.27 4.09
CA SER A 217 -22.16 -4.96 5.13
C SER A 217 -20.68 -4.80 4.89
N PRO A 218 -19.87 -4.52 5.93
CA PRO A 218 -18.42 -4.48 5.80
C PRO A 218 -17.86 -5.84 5.36
N ILE A 219 -16.93 -5.80 4.40
CA ILE A 219 -16.35 -7.00 3.80
C ILE A 219 -15.68 -7.90 4.84
N PHE A 220 -15.03 -7.31 5.86
CA PHE A 220 -14.40 -8.12 6.92
C PHE A 220 -15.41 -8.92 7.74
N VAL A 221 -16.62 -8.37 7.97
CA VAL A 221 -17.71 -9.07 8.67
C VAL A 221 -18.20 -10.24 7.84
N VAL A 222 -18.35 -10.01 6.53
CA VAL A 222 -18.85 -11.06 5.63
C VAL A 222 -17.85 -12.19 5.48
N LEU A 223 -16.58 -11.88 5.15
CA LEU A 223 -15.55 -12.91 4.97
C LEU A 223 -15.27 -13.68 6.27
N GLY A 224 -15.05 -12.94 7.35
CA GLY A 224 -14.82 -13.56 8.65
C GLY A 224 -16.04 -14.30 9.18
N GLY A 225 -17.24 -13.73 9.00
CA GLY A 225 -18.48 -14.35 9.44
C GLY A 225 -18.83 -15.60 8.65
N VAL A 226 -18.61 -15.63 7.34
CA VAL A 226 -18.75 -16.85 6.53
C VAL A 226 -17.81 -17.93 7.04
N ALA A 227 -16.53 -17.62 7.21
CA ALA A 227 -15.56 -18.59 7.74
C ALA A 227 -15.95 -19.08 9.14
N TYR A 228 -16.35 -18.18 10.02
CA TYR A 228 -16.79 -18.49 11.37
C TYR A 228 -18.00 -19.45 11.41
N LEU A 229 -19.01 -19.18 10.58
CA LEU A 229 -20.20 -20.02 10.46
C LEU A 229 -19.90 -21.36 9.80
N LEU A 230 -18.95 -21.42 8.87
CA LEU A 230 -18.48 -22.66 8.26
C LEU A 230 -17.77 -23.56 9.28
N PHE A 231 -16.92 -23.00 10.14
CA PHE A 231 -16.33 -23.74 11.27
C PHE A 231 -17.37 -24.15 12.28
N ALA A 232 -18.34 -23.30 12.60
CA ALA A 232 -19.47 -23.66 13.49
C ALA A 232 -20.33 -24.79 12.91
N HIS A 233 -20.55 -24.83 11.60
CA HIS A 233 -21.25 -25.90 10.89
C HIS A 233 -20.55 -27.26 11.05
N GLN A 234 -19.22 -27.25 10.99
CA GLN A 234 -18.40 -28.47 11.19
C GLN A 234 -18.17 -28.80 12.67
N ALA A 235 -18.77 -28.07 13.60
CA ALA A 235 -18.49 -28.16 15.03
C ALA A 235 -17.00 -28.04 15.42
N ALA A 236 -16.23 -27.33 14.59
CA ALA A 236 -14.82 -27.08 14.83
C ALA A 236 -14.59 -25.98 15.88
N PRO A 237 -13.42 -25.93 16.54
CA PRO A 237 -13.10 -24.88 17.49
C PRO A 237 -13.11 -23.49 16.84
N LEU A 238 -13.89 -22.55 17.37
CA LEU A 238 -14.05 -21.22 16.82
C LEU A 238 -12.83 -20.31 17.07
N GLU A 239 -11.94 -20.70 17.96
CA GLU A 239 -10.65 -20.07 18.27
C GLU A 239 -9.66 -20.15 17.10
N ILE A 240 -9.93 -20.99 16.10
CA ILE A 240 -9.20 -21.02 14.84
C ILE A 240 -9.23 -19.63 14.17
N MET A 241 -10.36 -18.92 14.22
CA MET A 241 -10.48 -17.60 13.60
C MET A 241 -9.52 -16.54 14.19
N PRO A 242 -9.52 -16.25 15.50
CA PRO A 242 -8.55 -15.33 16.08
C PRO A 242 -7.10 -15.83 15.99
N ASN A 243 -6.86 -17.15 15.99
CA ASN A 243 -5.53 -17.72 15.77
C ASN A 243 -5.03 -17.42 14.35
N GLN A 244 -5.84 -17.62 13.33
CA GLN A 244 -5.49 -17.29 11.95
C GLN A 244 -5.29 -15.78 11.76
N ALA A 245 -6.11 -14.95 12.41
CA ALA A 245 -5.96 -13.51 12.42
C ALA A 245 -4.63 -13.09 13.08
N TYR A 246 -4.29 -13.66 14.21
CA TYR A 246 -3.03 -13.45 14.90
C TYR A 246 -1.83 -13.86 14.04
N THR A 247 -1.84 -15.07 13.48
CA THR A 247 -0.78 -15.61 12.63
C THR A 247 -0.52 -14.70 11.42
N MET A 248 -1.59 -14.22 10.79
CA MET A 248 -1.49 -13.32 9.66
C MET A 248 -0.90 -11.97 10.05
N LEU A 249 -1.44 -11.33 11.09
CA LEU A 249 -1.01 -9.99 11.51
C LEU A 249 0.40 -9.96 12.13
N THR A 250 0.86 -11.07 12.70
CA THR A 250 2.24 -11.21 13.21
C THR A 250 3.23 -11.69 12.16
N GLY A 251 2.83 -11.82 10.91
CA GLY A 251 3.73 -12.02 9.78
C GLY A 251 4.63 -10.80 9.58
N TYR A 252 5.96 -11.01 9.54
CA TYR A 252 6.92 -9.90 9.47
C TYR A 252 6.65 -8.93 8.30
N SER A 253 6.37 -9.46 7.11
CA SER A 253 6.15 -8.64 5.91
C SER A 253 4.89 -7.75 5.97
N ILE A 254 3.94 -8.08 6.84
CA ILE A 254 2.69 -7.31 6.99
C ILE A 254 2.95 -5.88 7.50
N ALA A 255 3.99 -5.69 8.31
CA ALA A 255 4.37 -4.37 8.81
C ALA A 255 4.71 -3.37 7.69
N ALA A 256 5.10 -3.83 6.51
CA ALA A 256 5.36 -2.96 5.38
C ALA A 256 4.09 -2.26 4.86
N ILE A 257 2.91 -2.87 5.00
CA ILE A 257 1.64 -2.32 4.52
C ILE A 257 1.32 -0.96 5.17
N PRO A 258 1.21 -0.83 6.51
CA PRO A 258 0.94 0.45 7.15
C PRO A 258 2.05 1.48 6.90
N LEU A 259 3.30 1.08 6.78
CA LEU A 259 4.43 1.97 6.56
C LEU A 259 4.41 2.59 5.16
N PHE A 260 4.23 1.80 4.11
CA PHE A 260 4.10 2.33 2.76
C PHE A 260 2.83 3.14 2.57
N ALA A 261 1.70 2.70 3.18
CA ALA A 261 0.47 3.49 3.15
C ALA A 261 0.70 4.88 3.76
N LEU A 262 1.30 4.97 4.95
CA LEU A 262 1.57 6.26 5.58
C LEU A 262 2.52 7.12 4.75
N THR A 263 3.55 6.52 4.14
CA THR A 263 4.46 7.21 3.22
C THR A 263 3.69 7.81 2.03
N GLY A 264 2.81 7.06 1.42
CA GLY A 264 1.97 7.52 0.31
C GLY A 264 1.03 8.66 0.72
N PHE A 265 0.41 8.57 1.90
CA PHE A 265 -0.45 9.63 2.43
C PHE A 265 0.33 10.91 2.77
N LEU A 266 1.54 10.82 3.33
CA LEU A 266 2.41 11.98 3.56
C LEU A 266 2.72 12.70 2.26
N LEU A 267 3.04 11.98 1.18
CA LEU A 267 3.32 12.56 -0.14
C LEU A 267 2.07 13.13 -0.83
N SER A 268 0.89 12.61 -0.54
CA SER A 268 -0.35 13.09 -1.18
C SER A 268 -0.91 14.37 -0.56
N GLU A 269 -0.56 14.68 0.68
CA GLU A 269 -1.07 15.84 1.42
C GLU A 269 -0.12 17.05 1.39
N ASP A 270 1.02 16.94 0.73
CA ASP A 270 2.03 17.98 0.59
C ASP A 270 2.08 18.57 -0.83
N LYS A 271 3.10 19.38 -1.11
CA LYS A 271 3.37 19.98 -2.43
C LYS A 271 4.22 19.10 -3.35
N ALA A 272 4.50 17.84 -2.98
CA ALA A 272 5.30 16.92 -3.80
C ALA A 272 4.71 16.75 -5.21
N GLY A 273 3.37 16.65 -5.30
CA GLY A 273 2.67 16.56 -6.58
C GLY A 273 2.93 17.73 -7.51
N GLU A 274 2.87 18.93 -6.99
CA GLU A 274 3.14 20.13 -7.80
C GLU A 274 4.58 20.18 -8.29
N ARG A 275 5.56 19.80 -7.45
CA ARG A 275 6.98 19.77 -7.81
C ARG A 275 7.27 18.70 -8.87
N LEU A 276 6.72 17.51 -8.72
CA LEU A 276 6.87 16.43 -9.72
C LEU A 276 6.23 16.81 -11.05
N ILE A 277 5.07 17.46 -11.04
CA ILE A 277 4.42 17.96 -12.26
C ILE A 277 5.33 18.99 -12.95
N LYS A 278 5.89 19.96 -12.21
CA LYS A 278 6.83 20.95 -12.77
C LYS A 278 8.05 20.26 -13.40
N PHE A 279 8.62 19.27 -12.70
CA PHE A 279 9.77 18.52 -13.20
C PHE A 279 9.45 17.75 -14.49
N PHE A 280 8.41 16.91 -14.47
CA PHE A 280 8.05 16.16 -15.67
C PHE A 280 7.60 17.08 -16.82
N ARG A 281 6.93 18.17 -16.53
CA ARG A 281 6.55 19.17 -17.52
C ARG A 281 7.79 19.80 -18.17
N ALA A 282 8.77 20.26 -17.40
CA ALA A 282 10.01 20.81 -17.92
C ALA A 282 10.78 19.78 -18.76
N LEU A 283 10.68 18.49 -18.42
CA LEU A 283 11.40 17.43 -19.12
C LEU A 283 10.71 16.98 -20.42
N PHE A 284 9.37 16.94 -20.47
CA PHE A 284 8.62 16.29 -21.54
C PHE A 284 7.74 17.20 -22.40
N SER A 285 7.51 18.46 -22.04
CA SER A 285 6.58 19.35 -22.77
C SER A 285 7.04 19.76 -24.18
N TRP A 286 8.27 19.50 -24.57
CA TRP A 286 8.84 19.88 -25.86
C TRP A 286 8.44 18.95 -27.01
N PHE A 287 7.97 17.73 -26.75
CA PHE A 287 7.54 16.82 -27.81
C PHE A 287 6.01 16.68 -27.85
N PRO A 288 5.46 16.18 -28.98
CA PRO A 288 4.01 16.04 -29.10
C PRO A 288 3.45 15.08 -28.03
N GLY A 289 2.41 15.51 -27.33
CA GLY A 289 1.83 14.68 -26.27
C GLY A 289 2.53 14.78 -24.92
N GLY A 290 3.54 15.63 -24.80
CA GLY A 290 4.35 15.76 -23.57
C GLY A 290 3.52 15.98 -22.31
N LEU A 291 2.47 16.81 -22.35
CA LEU A 291 1.59 17.03 -21.17
C LEU A 291 0.77 15.78 -20.81
N ALA A 292 0.34 14.99 -21.79
CA ALA A 292 -0.31 13.71 -21.53
C ALA A 292 0.65 12.71 -20.88
N VAL A 293 1.91 12.65 -21.37
CA VAL A 293 2.97 11.84 -20.76
C VAL A 293 3.24 12.28 -19.32
N VAL A 294 3.31 13.58 -19.06
CA VAL A 294 3.45 14.12 -17.69
C VAL A 294 2.32 13.62 -16.79
N ALA A 295 1.07 13.71 -17.25
CA ALA A 295 -0.08 13.28 -16.47
C ALA A 295 -0.02 11.78 -16.14
N ILE A 296 0.35 10.94 -17.12
CA ILE A 296 0.50 9.48 -16.93
C ILE A 296 1.60 9.17 -15.92
N LEU A 297 2.78 9.78 -16.07
CA LEU A 297 3.92 9.53 -15.17
C LEU A 297 3.64 9.99 -13.74
N VAL A 298 3.00 11.14 -13.56
CA VAL A 298 2.61 11.64 -12.23
C VAL A 298 1.58 10.71 -11.60
N CYS A 299 0.54 10.29 -12.35
CA CYS A 299 -0.43 9.32 -11.85
C CYS A 299 0.24 8.00 -11.47
N ALA A 300 1.09 7.44 -12.33
CA ALA A 300 1.81 6.20 -12.04
C ALA A 300 2.67 6.32 -10.78
N PHE A 301 3.44 7.41 -10.63
CA PHE A 301 4.25 7.67 -9.45
C PHE A 301 3.41 7.72 -8.17
N PHE A 302 2.34 8.53 -8.15
CA PHE A 302 1.51 8.66 -6.95
C PHE A 302 0.79 7.36 -6.60
N THR A 303 0.26 6.65 -7.59
CA THR A 303 -0.45 5.39 -7.35
C THR A 303 0.47 4.30 -6.82
N THR A 304 1.72 4.28 -7.25
CA THR A 304 2.74 3.35 -6.73
C THR A 304 2.89 3.46 -5.22
N PHE A 305 2.93 4.68 -4.67
CA PHE A 305 3.11 4.89 -3.24
C PHE A 305 1.81 4.85 -2.44
N THR A 306 0.73 5.41 -2.98
CA THR A 306 -0.56 5.39 -2.28
C THR A 306 -1.18 4.00 -2.27
N GLY A 307 -0.85 3.17 -3.26
CA GLY A 307 -1.42 1.84 -3.44
C GLY A 307 -2.91 1.86 -3.77
N ALA A 308 -3.51 3.04 -4.01
CA ALA A 308 -4.92 3.21 -4.23
C ALA A 308 -5.18 4.18 -5.40
N SER A 309 -5.75 3.67 -6.48
CA SER A 309 -6.09 4.46 -7.68
C SER A 309 -7.00 5.65 -7.36
N GLY A 310 -7.95 5.44 -6.46
CA GLY A 310 -8.89 6.46 -6.04
C GLY A 310 -8.24 7.68 -5.39
N VAL A 311 -7.21 7.46 -4.56
CA VAL A 311 -6.47 8.56 -3.92
C VAL A 311 -5.77 9.41 -4.99
N THR A 312 -5.16 8.78 -5.97
CA THR A 312 -4.49 9.49 -7.09
C THR A 312 -5.47 10.30 -7.92
N ILE A 313 -6.63 9.74 -8.30
CA ILE A 313 -7.66 10.43 -9.06
C ILE A 313 -8.20 11.65 -8.28
N LEU A 314 -8.50 11.48 -7.01
CA LEU A 314 -9.06 12.55 -6.18
C LEU A 314 -8.04 13.65 -5.87
N ALA A 315 -6.80 13.29 -5.56
CA ALA A 315 -5.77 14.26 -5.21
C ALA A 315 -5.21 14.99 -6.44
N MET A 316 -4.75 14.25 -7.45
CA MET A 316 -4.05 14.80 -8.61
C MET A 316 -4.96 15.14 -9.79
N GLY A 317 -6.13 14.50 -9.91
CA GLY A 317 -7.04 14.65 -11.06
C GLY A 317 -7.43 16.09 -11.35
N GLY A 318 -7.69 16.92 -10.34
CA GLY A 318 -8.06 18.33 -10.53
C GLY A 318 -6.91 19.16 -11.15
N LEU A 319 -5.71 19.05 -10.59
CA LEU A 319 -4.55 19.80 -11.04
C LEU A 319 -4.12 19.35 -12.45
N LEU A 320 -4.06 18.05 -12.69
CA LEU A 320 -3.68 17.49 -13.99
C LEU A 320 -4.73 17.81 -15.06
N SER A 321 -6.04 17.80 -14.72
CA SER A 321 -7.07 18.19 -15.68
C SER A 321 -6.97 19.66 -16.05
N TYR A 322 -6.68 20.54 -15.10
CA TYR A 322 -6.43 21.96 -15.37
C TYR A 322 -5.28 22.13 -16.38
N ILE A 323 -4.16 21.44 -16.15
CA ILE A 323 -2.97 21.52 -17.02
C ILE A 323 -3.26 21.01 -18.44
N LEU A 324 -3.96 19.86 -18.55
CA LEU A 324 -4.29 19.27 -19.85
C LEU A 324 -5.28 20.14 -20.65
N LEU A 325 -6.33 20.66 -19.99
CA LEU A 325 -7.32 21.52 -20.65
C LEU A 325 -6.69 22.82 -21.16
N HIS A 326 -5.85 23.47 -20.35
CA HIS A 326 -5.13 24.69 -20.77
C HIS A 326 -4.01 24.40 -21.80
N GLY A 327 -3.55 23.16 -21.85
CA GLY A 327 -2.62 22.69 -22.87
C GLY A 327 -3.26 22.25 -24.19
N GLY A 328 -4.55 22.54 -24.40
CA GLY A 328 -5.25 22.27 -25.66
C GLY A 328 -5.84 20.86 -25.80
N TYR A 329 -5.87 20.07 -24.71
CA TYR A 329 -6.54 18.75 -24.74
C TYR A 329 -8.05 18.89 -24.52
N GLY A 330 -8.85 18.16 -25.29
CA GLY A 330 -10.30 18.14 -25.14
C GLY A 330 -10.74 17.51 -23.81
N LYS A 331 -11.85 18.03 -23.24
CA LYS A 331 -12.38 17.58 -21.94
C LYS A 331 -12.61 16.07 -21.87
N THR A 332 -13.21 15.47 -22.91
CA THR A 332 -13.47 14.04 -22.98
C THR A 332 -12.19 13.21 -22.93
N PHE A 333 -11.16 13.64 -23.68
CA PHE A 333 -9.86 12.97 -23.66
C PHE A 333 -9.19 13.08 -22.29
N THR A 334 -9.19 14.28 -21.70
CA THR A 334 -8.61 14.56 -20.38
C THR A 334 -9.22 13.68 -19.29
N ILE A 335 -10.55 13.60 -19.22
CA ILE A 335 -11.25 12.75 -18.25
C ILE A 335 -10.89 11.28 -18.46
N GLY A 336 -10.95 10.78 -19.70
CA GLY A 336 -10.62 9.40 -20.01
C GLY A 336 -9.17 9.05 -19.66
N LEU A 337 -8.21 9.91 -20.04
CA LEU A 337 -6.79 9.73 -19.72
C LEU A 337 -6.55 9.63 -18.22
N LEU A 338 -7.05 10.59 -17.44
CA LEU A 338 -6.80 10.66 -16.00
C LEU A 338 -7.49 9.52 -15.24
N THR A 339 -8.71 9.13 -15.67
CA THR A 339 -9.42 7.99 -15.11
C THR A 339 -8.65 6.69 -15.33
N ALA A 340 -8.15 6.47 -16.54
CA ALA A 340 -7.41 5.26 -16.89
C ALA A 340 -5.99 5.24 -16.29
N SER A 341 -5.34 6.40 -16.19
CA SER A 341 -3.98 6.48 -15.63
C SER A 341 -3.95 6.33 -14.11
N GLY A 342 -5.09 6.47 -13.43
CA GLY A 342 -5.17 6.43 -11.98
C GLY A 342 -4.73 5.09 -11.36
N SER A 343 -4.81 3.96 -12.07
CA SER A 343 -4.45 2.62 -11.57
C SER A 343 -3.09 2.10 -12.05
N ILE A 344 -2.50 2.67 -13.09
CA ILE A 344 -1.29 2.13 -13.74
C ILE A 344 -0.11 1.93 -12.77
N GLY A 345 -0.03 2.76 -11.73
CA GLY A 345 1.02 2.65 -10.71
C GLY A 345 0.94 1.42 -9.82
N LEU A 346 -0.19 0.70 -9.81
CA LEU A 346 -0.42 -0.43 -8.91
C LEU A 346 0.52 -1.62 -9.14
N LEU A 347 1.11 -1.76 -10.34
CA LEU A 347 2.08 -2.83 -10.63
C LEU A 347 3.52 -2.48 -10.28
N PHE A 348 3.85 -1.19 -10.07
CA PHE A 348 5.22 -0.78 -9.77
C PHE A 348 5.56 -0.91 -8.28
N PRO A 349 6.83 -1.30 -7.94
CA PRO A 349 7.30 -1.25 -6.56
C PRO A 349 7.34 0.19 -6.01
N PRO A 350 6.92 0.42 -4.77
CA PRO A 350 6.47 -0.50 -3.73
C PRO A 350 4.94 -0.56 -3.54
N SER A 351 4.21 -0.98 -4.56
CA SER A 351 2.74 -1.03 -4.54
C SER A 351 2.16 -1.95 -3.46
N LEU A 352 1.18 -1.46 -2.70
CA LEU A 352 0.47 -2.21 -1.67
C LEU A 352 -0.28 -3.45 -2.20
N PRO A 353 -1.03 -3.39 -3.32
CA PRO A 353 -1.67 -4.57 -3.89
C PRO A 353 -0.70 -5.70 -4.22
N VAL A 354 0.49 -5.37 -4.74
CA VAL A 354 1.53 -6.36 -5.03
C VAL A 354 2.03 -7.03 -3.75
N ILE A 355 2.22 -6.26 -2.68
CA ILE A 355 2.63 -6.78 -1.36
C ILE A 355 1.56 -7.71 -0.81
N ILE A 356 0.29 -7.27 -0.80
CA ILE A 356 -0.84 -8.04 -0.26
C ILE A 356 -1.03 -9.33 -1.06
N TYR A 357 -0.96 -9.27 -2.39
CA TYR A 357 -1.04 -10.48 -3.23
C TYR A 357 0.10 -11.44 -2.90
N GLY A 358 1.35 -10.97 -2.85
CA GLY A 358 2.51 -11.80 -2.55
C GLY A 358 2.38 -12.50 -1.19
N VAL A 359 1.91 -11.78 -0.16
CA VAL A 359 1.68 -12.35 1.17
C VAL A 359 0.53 -13.36 1.17
N THR A 360 -0.61 -13.01 0.54
CA THR A 360 -1.80 -13.88 0.50
C THR A 360 -1.54 -15.17 -0.28
N ALA A 361 -0.82 -15.08 -1.40
CA ALA A 361 -0.46 -16.22 -2.24
C ALA A 361 0.83 -16.92 -1.80
N GLN A 362 1.46 -16.51 -0.69
CA GLN A 362 2.73 -17.06 -0.18
C GLN A 362 3.88 -16.97 -1.19
N ILE A 363 3.90 -15.94 -2.03
CA ILE A 363 4.93 -15.68 -3.04
C ILE A 363 5.88 -14.60 -2.54
N SER A 364 7.17 -14.71 -2.90
CA SER A 364 8.15 -13.67 -2.60
C SER A 364 7.72 -12.30 -3.14
N VAL A 365 7.49 -11.34 -2.25
CA VAL A 365 7.15 -9.95 -2.63
C VAL A 365 8.24 -9.34 -3.51
N LYS A 366 9.52 -9.72 -3.28
CA LYS A 366 10.66 -9.29 -4.10
C LYS A 366 10.52 -9.75 -5.55
N GLU A 367 10.11 -11.00 -5.75
CA GLU A 367 9.87 -11.54 -7.09
C GLU A 367 8.63 -10.92 -7.74
N MET A 368 7.57 -10.71 -6.97
CA MET A 368 6.38 -10.00 -7.45
C MET A 368 6.72 -8.58 -7.93
N PHE A 369 7.53 -7.85 -7.19
CA PHE A 369 7.99 -6.51 -7.60
C PHE A 369 8.79 -6.56 -8.91
N LYS A 370 9.74 -7.49 -9.05
CA LYS A 370 10.49 -7.67 -10.29
C LYS A 370 9.56 -8.02 -11.46
N GLY A 371 8.60 -8.93 -11.22
CA GLY A 371 7.63 -9.35 -12.22
C GLY A 371 6.69 -8.24 -12.69
N GLY A 372 6.41 -7.23 -11.86
CA GLY A 372 5.51 -6.10 -12.17
C GLY A 372 6.14 -4.98 -13.00
N ILE A 373 7.48 -4.85 -13.04
CA ILE A 373 8.15 -3.70 -13.68
C ILE A 373 7.86 -3.63 -15.18
N LEU A 374 8.13 -4.69 -15.93
CA LEU A 374 7.95 -4.67 -17.39
C LEU A 374 6.47 -4.60 -17.80
N PRO A 375 5.54 -5.35 -17.15
CA PRO A 375 4.11 -5.16 -17.35
C PRO A 375 3.62 -3.74 -17.07
N GLY A 376 4.03 -3.15 -15.97
CA GLY A 376 3.71 -1.75 -15.65
C GLY A 376 4.22 -0.78 -16.73
N LEU A 377 5.47 -0.99 -17.19
CA LEU A 377 6.03 -0.20 -18.31
C LEU A 377 5.21 -0.39 -19.60
N ALA A 378 4.74 -1.60 -19.91
CA ALA A 378 3.92 -1.84 -21.09
C ALA A 378 2.59 -1.07 -21.02
N LEU A 379 1.93 -1.02 -19.86
CA LEU A 379 0.73 -0.21 -19.64
C LEU A 379 1.02 1.29 -19.80
N VAL A 380 2.09 1.80 -19.18
CA VAL A 380 2.51 3.21 -19.30
C VAL A 380 2.79 3.58 -20.74
N LEU A 381 3.55 2.75 -21.49
CA LEU A 381 3.89 3.02 -22.88
C LEU A 381 2.64 2.97 -23.77
N GLY A 382 1.71 2.05 -23.55
CA GLY A 382 0.43 2.01 -24.26
C GLY A 382 -0.36 3.31 -24.07
N MET A 383 -0.47 3.78 -22.86
CA MET A 383 -1.15 5.04 -22.55
C MET A 383 -0.42 6.26 -23.11
N MET A 384 0.93 6.31 -23.02
CA MET A 384 1.73 7.37 -23.62
C MET A 384 1.54 7.44 -25.12
N THR A 385 1.53 6.28 -25.81
CA THR A 385 1.28 6.20 -27.26
C THR A 385 -0.05 6.86 -27.61
N MET A 386 -1.11 6.57 -26.85
CA MET A 386 -2.41 7.22 -27.05
C MET A 386 -2.36 8.73 -26.83
N GLY A 387 -1.65 9.19 -25.80
CA GLY A 387 -1.44 10.61 -25.52
C GLY A 387 -0.73 11.34 -26.68
N ILE A 388 0.31 10.72 -27.22
CA ILE A 388 1.10 11.24 -28.35
C ILE A 388 0.25 11.26 -29.62
N VAL A 389 -0.43 10.15 -29.95
CA VAL A 389 -1.29 10.05 -31.15
C VAL A 389 -2.41 11.10 -31.10
N TYR A 390 -3.01 11.31 -29.94
CA TYR A 390 -4.03 12.35 -29.79
C TYR A 390 -3.46 13.74 -30.03
N ALA A 391 -2.32 14.07 -29.43
CA ALA A 391 -1.68 15.38 -29.55
C ALA A 391 -1.25 15.70 -30.99
N VAL A 392 -0.72 14.68 -31.71
CA VAL A 392 -0.34 14.85 -33.13
C VAL A 392 -1.58 15.08 -34.01
N ARG A 393 -2.68 14.36 -33.75
CA ARG A 393 -3.91 14.49 -34.56
C ARG A 393 -4.68 15.79 -34.32
N ASN A 394 -4.51 16.41 -33.16
CA ASN A 394 -5.25 17.61 -32.78
C ASN A 394 -4.33 18.86 -32.69
N ASP A 395 -3.12 18.78 -33.23
CA ASP A 395 -2.13 19.90 -33.28
C ASP A 395 -1.96 20.59 -31.92
N VAL A 396 -1.82 19.81 -30.84
CA VAL A 396 -1.64 20.33 -29.49
C VAL A 396 -0.32 21.08 -29.41
N GLU A 397 -0.35 22.28 -28.84
CA GLU A 397 0.80 23.16 -28.71
C GLU A 397 1.95 22.52 -27.92
N ARG A 398 3.20 22.82 -28.34
CA ARG A 398 4.44 22.34 -27.74
C ARG A 398 5.19 23.49 -27.11
N HIS A 399 5.79 23.25 -25.96
CA HIS A 399 6.68 24.21 -25.34
C HIS A 399 8.13 23.89 -25.73
N ARG A 400 8.95 24.95 -25.97
CA ARG A 400 10.38 24.73 -26.23
C ARG A 400 11.07 24.19 -24.98
N PHE A 401 11.96 23.21 -25.15
CA PHE A 401 12.77 22.70 -24.06
C PHE A 401 13.70 23.78 -23.55
N GLN A 402 13.65 24.06 -22.27
CA GLN A 402 14.53 24.98 -21.57
C GLN A 402 15.31 24.21 -20.50
N PHE A 403 16.59 24.01 -20.76
CA PHE A 403 17.47 23.24 -19.89
C PHE A 403 17.56 23.84 -18.47
N ARG A 404 17.60 25.17 -18.34
CA ARG A 404 17.63 25.87 -17.06
C ARG A 404 16.36 25.62 -16.24
N GLU A 405 15.19 25.62 -16.89
CA GLU A 405 13.89 25.29 -16.24
C GLU A 405 13.87 23.85 -15.79
N ALA A 406 14.32 22.91 -16.63
CA ALA A 406 14.38 21.48 -16.31
C ALA A 406 15.30 21.21 -15.11
N LEU A 407 16.45 21.88 -15.03
CA LEU A 407 17.36 21.72 -13.90
C LEU A 407 16.81 22.33 -12.61
N THR A 408 16.19 23.50 -12.68
CA THR A 408 15.57 24.12 -11.50
C THR A 408 14.45 23.24 -10.97
N ALA A 409 13.60 22.72 -11.86
CA ALA A 409 12.53 21.78 -11.50
C ALA A 409 13.08 20.46 -10.94
N PHE A 410 14.19 19.95 -11.47
CA PHE A 410 14.89 18.77 -10.92
C PHE A 410 15.39 19.03 -9.49
N ARG A 411 16.04 20.18 -9.24
CA ARG A 411 16.49 20.56 -7.89
C ARG A 411 15.34 20.70 -6.90
N GLU A 412 14.20 21.21 -7.35
CA GLU A 412 13.00 21.32 -6.52
C GLU A 412 12.42 19.96 -6.17
N SER A 413 12.49 18.96 -7.04
CA SER A 413 11.85 17.63 -6.89
C SER A 413 12.83 16.49 -6.62
N ILE A 414 14.12 16.77 -6.39
CA ILE A 414 15.13 15.73 -6.19
C ILE A 414 14.80 14.80 -4.99
N TRP A 415 14.27 15.37 -3.92
CA TRP A 415 13.94 14.61 -2.72
C TRP A 415 12.81 13.60 -2.97
N GLU A 416 11.80 13.99 -3.74
CA GLU A 416 10.69 13.12 -4.13
C GLU A 416 11.17 12.03 -5.11
N ILE A 417 12.07 12.35 -6.02
CA ILE A 417 12.66 11.40 -6.98
C ILE A 417 13.59 10.39 -6.29
N LEU A 418 14.32 10.81 -5.25
CA LEU A 418 15.22 9.94 -4.50
C LEU A 418 14.46 8.88 -3.68
N MET A 419 13.23 9.13 -3.28
CA MET A 419 12.47 8.22 -2.44
C MET A 419 12.24 6.82 -3.08
N PRO A 420 11.66 6.68 -4.30
CA PRO A 420 11.55 5.38 -4.94
C PRO A 420 12.91 4.72 -5.16
N LEU A 421 13.93 5.52 -5.41
CA LEU A 421 15.28 5.03 -5.60
C LEU A 421 15.86 4.42 -4.32
N ILE A 422 15.65 5.06 -3.15
CA ILE A 422 16.07 4.55 -1.84
C ILE A 422 15.41 3.20 -1.57
N ILE A 423 14.11 3.07 -1.85
CA ILE A 423 13.37 1.83 -1.65
C ILE A 423 13.90 0.75 -2.62
N PHE A 424 14.06 1.11 -3.89
CA PHE A 424 14.51 0.17 -4.91
C PHE A 424 15.93 -0.35 -4.60
N VAL A 425 16.85 0.56 -4.31
CA VAL A 425 18.25 0.23 -3.97
C VAL A 425 18.34 -0.54 -2.66
N GLY A 426 17.62 -0.11 -1.62
CA GLY A 426 17.62 -0.77 -0.31
C GLY A 426 17.11 -2.20 -0.36
N TYR A 427 15.95 -2.40 -1.00
CA TYR A 427 15.26 -3.68 -1.01
C TYR A 427 15.83 -4.70 -2.00
N PHE A 428 16.16 -4.26 -3.24
CA PHE A 428 16.71 -5.18 -4.24
C PHE A 428 18.19 -5.46 -4.02
N GLY A 429 18.87 -4.65 -3.25
CA GLY A 429 20.32 -4.65 -3.19
C GLY A 429 20.90 -4.16 -4.52
N VAL A 430 22.00 -3.46 -4.48
CA VAL A 430 22.66 -3.05 -5.72
C VAL A 430 23.75 -4.07 -6.03
N GLY A 431 23.52 -4.89 -7.03
CA GLY A 431 24.62 -5.66 -7.60
C GLY A 431 25.72 -4.69 -8.04
N ALA A 432 26.98 -5.02 -7.78
CA ALA A 432 28.14 -4.16 -8.06
C ALA A 432 28.13 -3.51 -9.46
N VAL A 433 27.48 -4.16 -10.44
CA VAL A 433 27.32 -3.65 -11.82
C VAL A 433 26.31 -2.49 -11.90
N LEU A 434 25.23 -2.50 -11.11
CA LEU A 434 24.20 -1.46 -11.13
C LEU A 434 24.71 -0.22 -10.37
N VAL A 435 25.45 -0.42 -9.28
CA VAL A 435 26.15 0.67 -8.56
C VAL A 435 27.08 1.41 -9.50
N LYS A 436 27.88 0.67 -10.28
CA LYS A 436 28.78 1.25 -11.28
C LYS A 436 28.03 2.12 -12.28
N ARG A 437 26.92 1.64 -12.84
CA ARG A 437 26.10 2.38 -13.81
C ARG A 437 25.38 3.57 -13.17
N PHE A 438 24.94 3.44 -11.93
CA PHE A 438 24.28 4.51 -11.20
C PHE A 438 25.26 5.61 -10.77
N ALA A 439 26.47 5.25 -10.33
CA ALA A 439 27.53 6.21 -10.09
C ALA A 439 27.85 7.03 -11.36
N VAL A 440 27.84 6.41 -12.53
CA VAL A 440 28.00 7.12 -13.82
C VAL A 440 26.87 8.12 -14.05
N VAL A 441 25.62 7.79 -13.75
CA VAL A 441 24.48 8.71 -13.87
C VAL A 441 24.57 9.85 -12.87
N VAL A 442 24.94 9.58 -11.62
CA VAL A 442 25.14 10.63 -10.59
C VAL A 442 26.30 11.53 -10.97
N VAL A 443 27.41 10.96 -11.45
CA VAL A 443 28.56 11.75 -11.97
C VAL A 443 28.14 12.59 -13.16
N PHE A 444 27.35 12.05 -14.09
CA PHE A 444 26.81 12.78 -15.22
C PHE A 444 25.92 13.96 -14.77
N LEU A 445 25.04 13.74 -13.79
CA LEU A 445 24.17 14.78 -13.23
C LEU A 445 24.97 15.86 -12.48
N LEU A 446 26.03 15.47 -11.76
CA LEU A 446 26.93 16.42 -11.09
C LEU A 446 27.74 17.23 -12.10
N VAL A 447 28.24 16.61 -13.20
CA VAL A 447 28.87 17.29 -14.30
C VAL A 447 27.90 18.27 -14.96
N LEU A 448 26.68 17.86 -15.12
CA LEU A 448 25.60 18.69 -15.66
C LEU A 448 25.35 19.93 -14.77
N GLU A 449 25.33 19.74 -13.44
CA GLU A 449 25.14 20.83 -12.47
C GLU A 449 26.29 21.86 -12.52
N VAL A 450 27.51 21.39 -12.72
CA VAL A 450 28.69 22.26 -12.83
C VAL A 450 28.73 22.99 -14.15
N LEU A 451 28.35 22.36 -15.27
CA LEU A 451 28.23 23.02 -16.56
C LEU A 451 27.24 24.19 -16.53
N ILE A 452 26.27 24.17 -15.62
CA ILE A 452 25.23 25.19 -15.47
C ILE A 452 25.65 26.30 -14.51
N CYS A 453 26.44 26.01 -13.46
CA CYS A 453 27.06 27.03 -12.62
C CYS A 453 28.03 27.91 -13.40
N ARG A 454 28.33 27.56 -14.65
CA ARG A 454 29.22 28.24 -15.60
C ARG A 454 28.76 29.65 -16.05
N GLU A 455 27.49 30.00 -15.87
CA GLU A 455 27.00 31.34 -16.25
C GLU A 455 27.31 32.45 -15.22
N SER A 456 27.90 32.14 -14.08
CA SER A 456 28.17 33.09 -12.99
C SER A 456 29.57 33.70 -12.98
N GLY A 457 30.26 33.79 -14.15
CA GLY A 457 31.42 34.69 -14.30
C GLY A 457 32.79 34.15 -13.88
N THR A 458 32.95 32.89 -13.48
CA THR A 458 34.23 32.27 -13.13
C THR A 458 35.02 31.78 -14.35
N PRO A 459 36.38 31.80 -14.36
CA PRO A 459 37.20 31.38 -15.51
C PRO A 459 36.91 29.91 -15.90
N LYS A 460 36.56 29.70 -17.17
CA LYS A 460 36.10 28.42 -17.74
C LYS A 460 36.98 27.21 -17.44
N LEU A 461 38.31 27.41 -17.41
CA LEU A 461 39.28 26.33 -17.22
C LEU A 461 39.38 25.88 -15.76
N LEU A 462 39.23 26.80 -14.83
CA LEU A 462 39.27 26.50 -13.39
C LEU A 462 38.07 25.68 -12.93
N ASN A 463 36.88 26.01 -13.42
CA ASN A 463 35.66 25.26 -13.15
C ASN A 463 35.72 23.83 -13.68
N LEU A 464 36.30 23.64 -14.87
CA LEU A 464 36.47 22.31 -15.47
C LEU A 464 37.44 21.44 -14.64
N PHE A 465 38.55 21.99 -14.21
CA PHE A 465 39.58 21.28 -13.45
C PHE A 465 39.10 20.92 -12.05
N PHE A 466 38.38 21.80 -11.37
CA PHE A 466 37.87 21.60 -10.03
C PHE A 466 36.70 20.62 -9.95
N THR A 467 36.01 20.43 -11.07
CA THR A 467 34.92 19.49 -11.17
C THR A 467 35.39 18.09 -11.50
N PHE A 468 36.26 17.96 -12.46
CA PHE A 468 36.67 16.62 -12.95
C PHE A 468 37.61 15.90 -12.00
N THR A 469 38.47 16.57 -11.24
CA THR A 469 39.48 15.88 -10.42
C THR A 469 38.91 15.17 -9.21
N PRO A 470 38.00 15.73 -8.37
CA PRO A 470 37.37 14.99 -7.26
C PRO A 470 36.46 13.88 -7.75
N ILE A 471 35.74 14.10 -8.86
CA ILE A 471 34.83 13.13 -9.45
C ILE A 471 35.62 11.95 -10.02
N THR A 472 36.74 12.20 -10.69
CA THR A 472 37.61 11.13 -11.23
C THR A 472 38.29 10.36 -10.11
N ALA A 473 38.73 11.04 -9.06
CA ALA A 473 39.31 10.41 -7.87
C ALA A 473 38.28 9.53 -7.12
N LEU A 474 37.05 10.05 -6.94
CA LEU A 474 35.95 9.30 -6.35
C LEU A 474 35.53 8.11 -7.21
N PHE A 475 35.50 8.30 -8.53
CA PHE A 475 35.24 7.24 -9.51
C PHE A 475 36.32 6.14 -9.44
N PHE A 476 37.60 6.51 -9.40
CA PHE A 476 38.72 5.58 -9.32
C PHE A 476 38.71 4.79 -8.00
N LEU A 477 38.43 5.44 -6.86
CA LEU A 477 38.28 4.81 -5.55
C LEU A 477 37.12 3.84 -5.46
N LEU A 478 35.97 4.19 -6.05
CA LEU A 478 34.77 3.35 -6.06
C LEU A 478 34.89 2.14 -7.00
N PHE A 479 35.70 2.25 -8.06
CA PHE A 479 35.84 1.20 -9.08
C PHE A 479 36.99 0.21 -8.80
N HIS A 480 38.02 0.60 -8.02
CA HIS A 480 39.18 -0.24 -7.77
C HIS A 480 39.10 -1.06 -6.48
N SER A 481 38.20 -0.74 -5.57
CA SER A 481 38.04 -1.49 -4.32
C SER A 481 36.82 -2.43 -4.35
N PRO A 482 36.98 -3.74 -4.18
CA PRO A 482 35.86 -4.68 -4.11
C PRO A 482 35.02 -4.52 -2.82
N SER A 483 35.55 -3.88 -1.78
CA SER A 483 34.82 -3.51 -0.56
C SER A 483 35.47 -2.27 0.06
N PRO A 484 34.95 -1.06 -0.16
CA PRO A 484 35.51 0.13 0.46
C PRO A 484 35.36 0.05 1.98
N SER A 485 36.49 -0.02 2.69
CA SER A 485 36.47 0.13 4.14
C SER A 485 36.14 1.56 4.52
N TRP A 486 35.59 1.79 5.72
CA TRP A 486 35.30 3.13 6.25
C TRP A 486 36.53 4.05 6.21
N ILE A 487 37.74 3.48 6.28
CA ILE A 487 39.01 4.19 6.13
C ILE A 487 39.13 4.79 4.73
N VAL A 488 38.77 4.08 3.68
CA VAL A 488 38.85 4.57 2.28
C VAL A 488 37.82 5.69 2.05
N ILE A 489 36.62 5.56 2.63
CA ILE A 489 35.59 6.60 2.59
C ILE A 489 36.04 7.85 3.38
N GLY A 490 36.64 7.64 4.56
CA GLY A 490 37.22 8.71 5.38
C GLY A 490 38.36 9.46 4.69
N ILE A 491 39.28 8.71 4.04
CA ILE A 491 40.38 9.31 3.26
C ILE A 491 39.85 10.09 2.05
N ALA A 492 38.84 9.58 1.34
CA ALA A 492 38.23 10.25 0.23
C ALA A 492 37.51 11.54 0.67
N ALA A 493 36.79 11.52 1.81
CA ALA A 493 36.13 12.69 2.37
C ALA A 493 37.15 13.72 2.89
N ALA A 494 38.21 13.29 3.59
CA ALA A 494 39.26 14.15 4.08
C ALA A 494 40.11 14.75 2.91
N GLY A 495 40.39 13.95 1.88
CA GLY A 495 41.05 14.39 0.67
C GLY A 495 40.24 15.44 -0.11
N SER A 496 38.92 15.23 -0.19
CA SER A 496 37.99 16.20 -0.81
C SER A 496 37.90 17.51 -0.01
N ALA A 497 37.91 17.43 1.32
CA ALA A 497 37.90 18.60 2.19
C ALA A 497 39.24 19.35 2.14
N ALA A 498 40.38 18.61 2.18
CA ALA A 498 41.71 19.22 2.04
C ALA A 498 41.91 19.86 0.66
N TYR A 499 41.40 19.24 -0.38
CA TYR A 499 41.42 19.79 -1.75
C TYR A 499 40.55 21.06 -1.86
N GLY A 500 39.37 21.06 -1.20
CA GLY A 500 38.53 22.25 -1.11
C GLY A 500 39.22 23.43 -0.37
N PHE A 501 39.99 23.09 0.68
CA PHE A 501 40.76 24.09 1.44
C PHE A 501 41.92 24.68 0.60
N LEU A 502 42.62 23.83 -0.16
CA LEU A 502 43.67 24.23 -1.10
C LEU A 502 43.13 25.15 -2.19
N ILE A 503 41.95 24.84 -2.72
CA ILE A 503 41.26 25.68 -3.70
C ILE A 503 40.93 27.04 -3.11
N ALA A 504 40.36 27.07 -1.89
CA ALA A 504 40.03 28.32 -1.20
C ALA A 504 41.27 29.19 -1.01
N TYR A 505 42.40 28.59 -0.62
CA TYR A 505 43.67 29.26 -0.46
C TYR A 505 44.25 29.85 -1.78
N PHE A 506 44.14 29.09 -2.90
CA PHE A 506 44.56 29.56 -4.21
C PHE A 506 43.64 30.63 -4.79
N MET A 507 42.34 30.57 -4.48
CA MET A 507 41.34 31.54 -4.96
C MET A 507 41.49 32.92 -4.26
N ASP A 508 41.89 32.91 -2.98
CA ASP A 508 42.17 34.17 -2.25
C ASP A 508 43.32 34.94 -2.87
N GLY A 509 44.33 34.23 -3.45
CA GLY A 509 45.42 34.82 -4.22
C GLY A 509 45.02 35.40 -5.62
N LEU A 510 43.80 35.07 -6.09
CA LEU A 510 43.28 35.52 -7.38
C LEU A 510 42.21 36.63 -7.27
N GLY A 511 41.93 37.13 -6.05
CA GLY A 511 40.98 38.23 -5.81
C GLY A 511 39.52 37.88 -6.04
N ALA A 512 39.16 36.58 -6.01
CA ALA A 512 37.76 36.13 -6.12
C ALA A 512 37.08 36.16 -4.74
N ASP A 513 35.87 36.73 -4.69
CA ASP A 513 35.12 36.86 -3.43
C ASP A 513 34.72 35.48 -2.87
N PHE A 514 35.47 35.00 -1.86
CA PHE A 514 35.33 33.75 -1.18
C PHE A 514 33.89 33.55 -0.60
N ARG A 515 33.25 34.65 -0.20
CA ARG A 515 31.91 34.61 0.39
C ARG A 515 30.82 34.20 -0.61
N SER A 516 31.03 34.40 -1.90
CA SER A 516 30.06 34.01 -2.94
C SER A 516 30.17 32.55 -3.33
N VAL A 517 31.33 31.92 -3.17
CA VAL A 517 31.60 30.53 -3.58
C VAL A 517 31.34 29.54 -2.43
N MET A 518 31.51 29.94 -1.19
CA MET A 518 31.39 29.10 0.00
C MET A 518 30.00 28.43 0.19
N PRO A 519 28.88 29.10 -0.07
CA PRO A 519 27.56 28.43 0.04
C PRO A 519 27.35 27.35 -1.01
N VAL A 520 27.90 27.49 -2.20
CA VAL A 520 27.79 26.49 -3.29
C VAL A 520 28.65 25.28 -2.95
N PHE A 521 29.87 25.54 -2.46
CA PHE A 521 30.78 24.47 -2.05
C PHE A 521 30.30 23.69 -0.82
N ALA A 522 29.75 24.35 0.20
CA ALA A 522 29.17 23.70 1.36
C ALA A 522 27.95 22.81 0.98
N ARG A 523 27.13 23.27 0.04
CA ARG A 523 26.01 22.48 -0.50
C ARG A 523 26.49 21.28 -1.30
N PHE A 524 27.55 21.43 -2.09
CA PHE A 524 28.18 20.32 -2.82
C PHE A 524 28.76 19.28 -1.89
N ILE A 525 29.51 19.66 -0.84
CA ILE A 525 30.04 18.74 0.15
C ILE A 525 28.90 18.03 0.88
N ALA A 526 27.85 18.74 1.28
CA ALA A 526 26.69 18.15 1.93
C ALA A 526 25.96 17.15 1.03
N LEU A 527 25.84 17.44 -0.26
CA LEU A 527 25.25 16.54 -1.25
C LEU A 527 26.11 15.29 -1.46
N VAL A 528 27.41 15.45 -1.64
CA VAL A 528 28.36 14.32 -1.81
C VAL A 528 28.44 13.48 -0.55
N ALA A 529 28.53 14.10 0.62
CA ALA A 529 28.51 13.39 1.90
C ALA A 529 27.18 12.65 2.11
N GLY A 530 26.07 13.28 1.81
CA GLY A 530 24.73 12.63 1.87
C GLY A 530 24.63 11.45 0.91
N LEU A 531 25.11 11.58 -0.33
CA LEU A 531 25.13 10.50 -1.31
C LEU A 531 26.12 9.39 -0.91
N LEU A 532 27.27 9.71 -0.34
CA LEU A 532 28.23 8.72 0.17
C LEU A 532 27.71 7.97 1.38
N ILE A 533 27.04 8.67 2.31
CA ILE A 533 26.37 8.04 3.46
C ILE A 533 25.24 7.13 2.96
N LEU A 534 24.40 7.62 2.05
CA LEU A 534 23.35 6.84 1.43
C LEU A 534 23.89 5.60 0.71
N PHE A 535 24.97 5.75 -0.04
CA PHE A 535 25.67 4.70 -0.75
C PHE A 535 26.31 3.70 0.23
N ALA A 536 26.99 4.15 1.27
CA ALA A 536 27.61 3.29 2.28
C ALA A 536 26.55 2.49 3.05
N VAL A 537 25.41 3.09 3.35
CA VAL A 537 24.26 2.44 4.01
C VAL A 537 23.61 1.41 3.07
N THR A 538 23.44 1.72 1.78
CA THR A 538 22.71 0.86 0.84
C THR A 538 23.54 -0.28 0.26
N VAL A 539 24.83 -0.13 0.07
CA VAL A 539 25.69 -1.13 -0.60
C VAL A 539 26.05 -2.32 0.29
N LYS A 540 26.17 -2.11 1.60
CA LYS A 540 26.48 -3.18 2.57
C LYS A 540 25.25 -3.85 3.20
N ILE A 541 24.04 -3.30 3.03
CA ILE A 541 22.84 -3.75 3.73
C ILE A 541 21.80 -4.18 2.70
N SER A 542 21.56 -5.50 2.61
CA SER A 542 20.31 -5.99 2.01
C SER A 542 19.19 -5.74 3.02
N LEU A 543 18.43 -4.66 2.83
CA LEU A 543 17.31 -4.33 3.67
C LEU A 543 16.15 -5.30 3.41
N THR A 544 15.43 -5.65 4.45
CA THR A 544 14.15 -6.33 4.32
C THR A 544 13.09 -5.37 3.77
N LEU A 545 11.95 -5.90 3.34
CA LEU A 545 10.81 -5.10 2.87
C LEU A 545 10.37 -4.07 3.93
N VAL A 546 10.32 -4.50 5.19
CA VAL A 546 9.86 -3.68 6.32
C VAL A 546 10.86 -2.57 6.66
N GLU A 547 12.13 -2.90 6.66
CA GLU A 547 13.20 -1.91 6.89
C GLU A 547 13.22 -0.84 5.79
N SER A 548 13.06 -1.27 4.54
CA SER A 548 12.95 -0.35 3.40
C SER A 548 11.72 0.57 3.53
N ALA A 549 10.58 0.02 3.97
CA ALA A 549 9.36 0.79 4.21
C ALA A 549 9.52 1.78 5.36
N ALA A 550 10.17 1.37 6.46
CA ALA A 550 10.44 2.23 7.61
C ALA A 550 11.38 3.38 7.26
N ILE A 551 12.46 3.10 6.52
CA ILE A 551 13.40 4.13 6.05
C ILE A 551 12.68 5.11 5.11
N ALA A 552 11.87 4.62 4.18
CA ALA A 552 11.09 5.46 3.26
C ALA A 552 10.13 6.38 4.02
N MET A 553 9.44 5.86 5.03
CA MET A 553 8.52 6.62 5.87
C MET A 553 9.25 7.70 6.67
N ILE A 554 10.33 7.35 7.37
CA ILE A 554 11.13 8.31 8.16
C ILE A 554 11.77 9.35 7.24
N TYR A 555 12.32 8.94 6.09
CA TYR A 555 12.84 9.84 5.07
C TYR A 555 11.78 10.86 4.64
N THR A 556 10.60 10.40 4.24
CA THR A 556 9.50 11.27 3.80
C THR A 556 9.07 12.23 4.92
N LEU A 557 8.96 11.75 6.16
CA LEU A 557 8.63 12.57 7.31
C LEU A 557 9.65 13.69 7.50
N ILE A 558 10.95 13.36 7.50
CA ILE A 558 12.04 14.35 7.66
C ILE A 558 12.00 15.37 6.53
N ILE A 559 11.87 14.91 5.29
CA ILE A 559 11.83 15.82 4.14
C ILE A 559 10.66 16.79 4.25
N GLN A 560 9.44 16.29 4.49
CA GLN A 560 8.25 17.12 4.45
C GLN A 560 8.08 18.04 5.67
N VAL A 561 8.49 17.57 6.86
CA VAL A 561 8.29 18.33 8.10
C VAL A 561 9.50 19.21 8.44
N VAL A 562 10.73 18.71 8.26
CA VAL A 562 11.94 19.40 8.72
C VAL A 562 12.61 20.20 7.61
N ILE A 563 12.84 19.60 6.44
CA ILE A 563 13.61 20.20 5.34
C ILE A 563 12.72 21.13 4.53
N ARG A 564 11.61 20.64 3.97
CA ARG A 564 10.69 21.40 3.13
C ARG A 564 9.70 22.25 3.93
N ARG A 565 9.30 21.76 5.10
CA ARG A 565 8.33 22.40 5.98
C ARG A 565 6.97 22.59 5.30
N ASP A 566 6.63 21.71 4.36
CA ASP A 566 5.34 21.72 3.67
C ASP A 566 4.22 21.26 4.62
N LEU A 567 4.55 20.32 5.53
CA LEU A 567 3.64 19.83 6.55
C LEU A 567 4.10 20.32 7.95
N LYS A 568 3.17 20.90 8.68
CA LYS A 568 3.39 21.22 10.10
C LYS A 568 3.16 19.96 10.94
N ILE A 569 3.79 19.85 12.11
CA ILE A 569 3.59 18.73 13.04
C ILE A 569 2.12 18.54 13.38
N ARG A 570 1.33 19.61 13.47
CA ARG A 570 -0.12 19.53 13.70
C ARG A 570 -0.89 18.87 12.55
N ASP A 571 -0.39 18.98 11.32
CA ASP A 571 -1.05 18.40 10.16
C ASP A 571 -0.80 16.89 10.05
N LEU A 572 0.22 16.36 10.73
CA LEU A 572 0.47 14.91 10.80
C LEU A 572 -0.73 14.15 11.36
N SER A 573 -1.44 14.71 12.34
CA SER A 573 -2.65 14.08 12.88
C SER A 573 -3.76 13.96 11.82
N LYS A 574 -3.87 14.94 10.90
CA LYS A 574 -4.82 14.88 9.77
C LYS A 574 -4.42 13.81 8.76
N VAL A 575 -3.13 13.71 8.42
CA VAL A 575 -2.59 12.69 7.53
C VAL A 575 -2.85 11.30 8.11
N MET A 576 -2.52 11.09 9.38
CA MET A 576 -2.74 9.82 10.07
C MET A 576 -4.23 9.47 10.18
N SER A 577 -5.09 10.46 10.41
CA SER A 577 -6.56 10.28 10.43
C SER A 577 -7.14 9.83 9.09
N LYS A 578 -6.50 10.17 7.97
CA LYS A 578 -6.87 9.69 6.63
C LYS A 578 -6.27 8.32 6.31
N CYS A 579 -5.06 8.05 6.77
CA CYS A 579 -4.32 6.80 6.55
C CYS A 579 -4.91 5.63 7.36
N LEU A 580 -5.15 5.84 8.66
CA LEU A 580 -5.58 4.79 9.60
C LEU A 580 -6.85 4.02 9.18
N PRO A 581 -7.92 4.66 8.66
CA PRO A 581 -9.10 3.92 8.23
C PRO A 581 -8.81 2.92 7.10
N ILE A 582 -7.91 3.28 6.19
CA ILE A 582 -7.52 2.39 5.09
C ILE A 582 -6.64 1.26 5.63
N VAL A 583 -5.61 1.57 6.42
CA VAL A 583 -4.72 0.59 7.02
C VAL A 583 -5.50 -0.37 7.93
N GLY A 584 -6.30 0.17 8.87
CA GLY A 584 -7.09 -0.64 9.79
C GLY A 584 -8.14 -1.49 9.07
N GLY A 585 -8.82 -0.91 8.06
CA GLY A 585 -9.80 -1.63 7.25
C GLY A 585 -9.16 -2.79 6.48
N VAL A 586 -8.09 -2.53 5.74
CA VAL A 586 -7.38 -3.56 4.95
C VAL A 586 -6.80 -4.66 5.83
N LEU A 587 -6.11 -4.31 6.93
CA LEU A 587 -5.50 -5.31 7.80
C LEU A 587 -6.55 -6.13 8.56
N THR A 588 -7.69 -5.54 8.94
CA THR A 588 -8.80 -6.30 9.54
C THR A 588 -9.42 -7.28 8.54
N ILE A 589 -9.60 -6.87 7.27
CA ILE A 589 -10.05 -7.79 6.21
C ILE A 589 -9.02 -8.91 6.02
N LEU A 590 -7.74 -8.56 5.90
CA LEU A 590 -6.64 -9.50 5.70
C LEU A 590 -6.60 -10.56 6.81
N SER A 591 -6.74 -10.15 8.05
CA SER A 591 -6.71 -11.03 9.21
C SER A 591 -7.84 -12.07 9.20
N LEU A 592 -9.06 -11.65 8.87
CA LEU A 592 -10.23 -12.54 8.86
C LEU A 592 -10.34 -13.35 7.56
N ALA A 593 -9.92 -12.79 6.43
CA ALA A 593 -9.83 -13.53 5.17
C ALA A 593 -8.85 -14.72 5.27
N ASN A 594 -7.79 -14.61 6.08
CA ASN A 594 -6.89 -15.74 6.35
C ASN A 594 -7.63 -16.93 7.00
N GLY A 595 -8.59 -16.66 7.89
CA GLY A 595 -9.46 -17.68 8.45
C GLY A 595 -10.32 -18.39 7.39
N LEU A 596 -10.86 -17.63 6.43
CA LEU A 596 -11.59 -18.21 5.29
C LEU A 596 -10.66 -19.03 4.40
N SER A 597 -9.49 -18.54 4.08
CA SER A 597 -8.49 -19.27 3.30
C SER A 597 -8.09 -20.58 3.96
N TYR A 598 -7.88 -20.56 5.28
CA TYR A 598 -7.58 -21.75 6.06
C TYR A 598 -8.72 -22.78 5.96
N TYR A 599 -10.00 -22.34 6.12
CA TYR A 599 -11.15 -23.22 5.95
C TYR A 599 -11.23 -23.84 4.55
N LEU A 600 -11.02 -23.04 3.51
CA LEU A 600 -11.05 -23.52 2.12
C LEU A 600 -10.01 -24.61 1.87
N ILE A 601 -8.80 -24.44 2.43
CA ILE A 601 -7.70 -25.43 2.31
C ILE A 601 -8.03 -26.68 3.11
N ASP A 602 -8.48 -26.53 4.35
CA ASP A 602 -8.83 -27.64 5.25
C ASP A 602 -9.97 -28.51 4.71
N SER A 603 -10.91 -27.91 3.97
CA SER A 603 -12.05 -28.58 3.33
C SER A 603 -11.77 -29.12 1.92
N ASP A 604 -10.51 -29.10 1.45
CA ASP A 604 -10.10 -29.51 0.10
C ASP A 604 -10.83 -28.82 -1.05
N ILE A 605 -11.41 -27.64 -0.81
CA ILE A 605 -12.14 -26.88 -1.84
C ILE A 605 -11.25 -26.53 -3.04
N PRO A 606 -10.00 -26.07 -2.86
CA PRO A 606 -9.10 -25.80 -4.00
C PRO A 606 -8.87 -27.04 -4.85
N VAL A 607 -8.73 -28.21 -4.25
CA VAL A 607 -8.50 -29.49 -4.96
C VAL A 607 -9.75 -29.86 -5.79
N LYS A 608 -10.94 -29.79 -5.17
CA LYS A 608 -12.22 -30.06 -5.85
C LYS A 608 -12.49 -29.10 -7.01
N LEU A 609 -12.25 -27.80 -6.78
CA LEU A 609 -12.38 -26.76 -7.80
C LEU A 609 -11.42 -27.00 -8.95
N THR A 610 -10.19 -27.36 -8.65
CA THR A 610 -9.14 -27.66 -9.63
C THR A 610 -9.54 -28.86 -10.51
N ALA A 611 -9.99 -29.94 -9.90
CA ALA A 611 -10.48 -31.11 -10.63
C ALA A 611 -11.64 -30.77 -11.58
N TRP A 612 -12.60 -29.97 -11.09
CA TRP A 612 -13.73 -29.53 -11.90
C TRP A 612 -13.29 -28.63 -13.07
N VAL A 613 -12.43 -27.60 -12.81
CA VAL A 613 -11.94 -26.71 -13.86
C VAL A 613 -11.14 -27.50 -14.91
N HIS A 614 -10.29 -28.44 -14.49
CA HIS A 614 -9.51 -29.26 -15.41
C HIS A 614 -10.37 -30.18 -16.28
N ALA A 615 -11.49 -30.66 -15.74
CA ALA A 615 -12.44 -31.46 -16.52
C ALA A 615 -13.17 -30.65 -17.61
N VAL A 616 -13.39 -29.34 -17.38
CA VAL A 616 -14.08 -28.45 -18.32
C VAL A 616 -13.13 -27.74 -19.26
N VAL A 617 -11.93 -27.36 -18.77
CA VAL A 617 -10.95 -26.57 -19.51
C VAL A 617 -9.64 -27.35 -19.58
N SER A 618 -9.34 -27.88 -20.77
CA SER A 618 -8.09 -28.63 -21.03
C SER A 618 -6.92 -27.76 -21.51
N SER A 619 -7.21 -26.57 -22.03
CA SER A 619 -6.18 -25.68 -22.59
C SER A 619 -5.79 -24.57 -21.63
N LYS A 620 -4.47 -24.45 -21.36
CA LYS A 620 -3.87 -23.34 -20.59
C LYS A 620 -4.27 -21.96 -21.13
N TYR A 621 -4.33 -21.81 -22.44
CA TYR A 621 -4.64 -20.52 -23.07
C TYR A 621 -6.11 -20.13 -22.87
N VAL A 622 -7.01 -21.12 -22.95
CA VAL A 622 -8.42 -20.92 -22.65
C VAL A 622 -8.62 -20.59 -21.18
N PHE A 623 -7.92 -21.28 -20.28
CA PHE A 623 -7.94 -20.97 -18.85
C PHE A 623 -7.52 -19.52 -18.59
N LEU A 624 -6.42 -19.05 -19.19
CA LEU A 624 -5.94 -17.67 -19.02
C LEU A 624 -6.95 -16.64 -19.56
N LEU A 625 -7.62 -16.92 -20.66
CA LEU A 625 -8.67 -16.03 -21.19
C LEU A 625 -9.87 -15.94 -20.25
N LEU A 626 -10.36 -17.08 -19.77
CA LEU A 626 -11.47 -17.14 -18.82
C LEU A 626 -11.10 -16.47 -17.50
N LEU A 627 -9.86 -16.67 -17.04
CA LEU A 627 -9.34 -16.02 -15.85
C LEU A 627 -9.36 -14.48 -15.99
N ASN A 628 -8.86 -13.93 -17.10
CA ASN A 628 -8.92 -12.51 -17.36
C ASN A 628 -10.36 -11.99 -17.32
N LEU A 629 -11.30 -12.70 -17.98
CA LEU A 629 -12.71 -12.31 -17.99
C LEU A 629 -13.31 -12.28 -16.58
N VAL A 630 -13.08 -13.34 -15.81
CA VAL A 630 -13.56 -13.43 -14.40
C VAL A 630 -12.96 -12.31 -13.58
N LEU A 631 -11.65 -12.04 -13.69
CA LEU A 631 -10.97 -11.00 -12.93
C LEU A 631 -11.42 -9.59 -13.32
N ILE A 632 -11.72 -9.32 -14.58
CA ILE A 632 -12.30 -8.04 -15.02
C ILE A 632 -13.68 -7.86 -14.39
N VAL A 633 -14.51 -8.90 -14.37
CA VAL A 633 -15.82 -8.86 -13.72
C VAL A 633 -15.67 -8.65 -12.22
N VAL A 634 -14.78 -9.38 -11.56
CA VAL A 634 -14.49 -9.21 -10.13
C VAL A 634 -14.03 -7.78 -9.84
N GLY A 635 -13.08 -7.24 -10.61
CA GLY A 635 -12.58 -5.87 -10.44
C GLY A 635 -13.62 -4.79 -10.75
N CYS A 636 -14.65 -5.10 -11.55
CA CYS A 636 -15.77 -4.18 -11.75
C CYS A 636 -16.57 -3.94 -10.46
N PHE A 637 -16.69 -4.96 -9.59
CA PHE A 637 -17.52 -4.93 -8.39
C PHE A 637 -16.73 -4.80 -7.09
N LEU A 638 -15.54 -5.38 -7.02
CA LEU A 638 -14.73 -5.42 -5.80
C LEU A 638 -13.55 -4.45 -5.87
N GLU A 639 -13.26 -3.85 -4.73
CA GLU A 639 -12.03 -3.10 -4.52
C GLU A 639 -10.83 -4.07 -4.47
N ILE A 640 -9.62 -3.60 -4.88
CA ILE A 640 -8.46 -4.46 -5.14
C ILE A 640 -8.05 -5.32 -3.93
N TYR A 641 -8.07 -4.75 -2.74
CA TYR A 641 -7.65 -5.48 -1.53
C TYR A 641 -8.62 -6.61 -1.22
N SER A 642 -9.92 -6.35 -1.33
CA SER A 642 -10.98 -7.35 -1.15
C SER A 642 -10.92 -8.43 -2.21
N ALA A 643 -10.72 -8.05 -3.48
CA ALA A 643 -10.59 -8.99 -4.58
C ALA A 643 -9.38 -9.93 -4.40
N ILE A 644 -8.22 -9.39 -3.99
CA ILE A 644 -7.03 -10.20 -3.72
C ILE A 644 -7.32 -11.22 -2.61
N LEU A 645 -7.88 -10.77 -1.49
CA LEU A 645 -8.06 -11.61 -0.32
C LEU A 645 -9.10 -12.72 -0.49
N VAL A 646 -10.12 -12.48 -1.32
CA VAL A 646 -11.18 -13.46 -1.60
C VAL A 646 -10.81 -14.42 -2.71
N VAL A 647 -10.26 -13.88 -3.80
CA VAL A 647 -10.16 -14.59 -5.08
C VAL A 647 -8.78 -15.22 -5.29
N ALA A 648 -7.69 -14.59 -4.81
CA ALA A 648 -6.35 -15.13 -5.00
C ALA A 648 -6.16 -16.53 -4.39
N PRO A 649 -6.65 -16.84 -3.18
CA PRO A 649 -6.54 -18.20 -2.63
C PRO A 649 -7.20 -19.30 -3.45
N LEU A 650 -8.24 -18.95 -4.21
CA LEU A 650 -8.96 -19.89 -5.10
C LEU A 650 -8.21 -20.07 -6.44
N ILE A 651 -7.62 -19.00 -6.96
CA ILE A 651 -6.98 -19.01 -8.28
C ILE A 651 -5.56 -19.58 -8.23
N PHE A 652 -4.84 -19.35 -7.14
CA PHE A 652 -3.44 -19.77 -7.02
C PHE A 652 -3.23 -21.29 -7.26
N PRO A 653 -4.01 -22.20 -6.62
CA PRO A 653 -3.91 -23.62 -6.88
C PRO A 653 -4.21 -24.00 -8.34
N LEU A 654 -5.21 -23.33 -8.94
CA LEU A 654 -5.55 -23.54 -10.35
C LEU A 654 -4.38 -23.21 -11.29
N GLY A 655 -3.69 -22.09 -11.04
CA GLY A 655 -2.50 -21.71 -11.81
C GLY A 655 -1.40 -22.76 -11.77
N HIS A 656 -1.22 -23.41 -10.63
CA HIS A 656 -0.24 -24.49 -10.45
C HIS A 656 -0.55 -25.69 -11.37
N VAL A 657 -1.81 -26.10 -11.47
CA VAL A 657 -2.22 -27.24 -12.30
C VAL A 657 -2.01 -26.97 -13.78
N PHE A 658 -2.23 -25.72 -14.23
CA PHE A 658 -1.94 -25.33 -15.61
C PHE A 658 -0.48 -24.98 -15.87
N GLY A 659 0.44 -25.22 -14.91
CA GLY A 659 1.87 -24.94 -15.04
C GLY A 659 2.19 -23.46 -15.26
N ILE A 660 1.41 -22.56 -14.67
CA ILE A 660 1.61 -21.12 -14.75
C ILE A 660 2.56 -20.69 -13.61
N ASN A 661 3.59 -19.91 -13.97
CA ASN A 661 4.50 -19.36 -12.96
C ASN A 661 3.71 -18.51 -11.94
N PRO A 662 3.91 -18.70 -10.63
CA PRO A 662 3.15 -18.00 -9.60
C PRO A 662 3.22 -16.46 -9.68
N VAL A 663 4.39 -15.91 -9.99
CA VAL A 663 4.57 -14.46 -10.17
C VAL A 663 3.81 -13.97 -11.40
N HIS A 664 3.89 -14.72 -12.49
CA HIS A 664 3.15 -14.41 -13.73
C HIS A 664 1.65 -14.38 -13.48
N LEU A 665 1.13 -15.39 -12.79
CA LEU A 665 -0.28 -15.46 -12.40
C LEU A 665 -0.70 -14.25 -11.55
N GLY A 666 0.12 -13.88 -10.59
CA GLY A 666 -0.14 -12.72 -9.72
C GLY A 666 -0.17 -11.39 -10.47
N ILE A 667 0.72 -11.22 -11.44
CA ILE A 667 0.73 -10.00 -12.25
C ILE A 667 -0.47 -9.97 -13.21
N ILE A 668 -0.86 -11.11 -13.81
CA ILE A 668 -2.11 -11.20 -14.60
C ILE A 668 -3.31 -10.83 -13.73
N PHE A 669 -3.35 -11.37 -12.51
CA PHE A 669 -4.42 -11.09 -11.55
C PHE A 669 -4.57 -9.59 -11.31
N LEU A 670 -3.49 -8.92 -10.93
CA LEU A 670 -3.50 -7.49 -10.62
C LEU A 670 -3.83 -6.64 -11.85
N ALA A 671 -3.21 -6.92 -13.01
CA ALA A 671 -3.44 -6.18 -14.25
C ALA A 671 -4.89 -6.33 -14.77
N SER A 672 -5.49 -7.51 -14.61
CA SER A 672 -6.90 -7.73 -15.01
C SER A 672 -7.89 -7.02 -14.07
N LEU A 673 -7.61 -6.96 -12.77
CA LEU A 673 -8.42 -6.17 -11.83
C LEU A 673 -8.38 -4.67 -12.12
N GLU A 674 -7.23 -4.15 -12.55
CA GLU A 674 -7.11 -2.75 -12.99
C GLU A 674 -8.05 -2.42 -14.16
N LEU A 675 -8.19 -3.34 -15.12
CA LEU A 675 -9.17 -3.19 -16.19
C LEU A 675 -10.60 -3.18 -15.67
N GLY A 676 -10.91 -4.01 -14.68
CA GLY A 676 -12.21 -4.05 -14.03
C GLY A 676 -12.62 -2.69 -13.44
N TYR A 677 -11.65 -1.91 -12.92
CA TYR A 677 -11.93 -0.55 -12.40
C TYR A 677 -12.38 0.45 -13.46
N LEU A 678 -12.12 0.17 -14.70
CA LEU A 678 -12.52 0.99 -15.85
C LEU A 678 -13.75 0.45 -16.55
N THR A 679 -14.32 -0.68 -16.07
CA THR A 679 -15.42 -1.41 -16.72
C THR A 679 -16.75 -1.14 -16.01
N PRO A 680 -17.81 -0.70 -16.72
CA PRO A 680 -19.16 -0.63 -16.18
C PRO A 680 -19.67 -2.03 -15.74
N PRO A 681 -20.62 -2.15 -14.77
CA PRO A 681 -21.51 -1.08 -14.29
C PRO A 681 -20.98 -0.24 -13.13
N VAL A 682 -20.06 -0.78 -12.29
CA VAL A 682 -19.58 -0.04 -11.11
C VAL A 682 -18.25 0.66 -11.40
N GLY A 683 -17.19 -0.11 -11.63
CA GLY A 683 -15.85 0.40 -11.94
C GLY A 683 -15.38 1.52 -11.01
N LEU A 684 -14.61 1.19 -9.98
CA LEU A 684 -14.24 2.14 -8.92
C LEU A 684 -13.65 3.45 -9.46
N ASN A 685 -12.78 3.38 -10.45
CA ASN A 685 -12.18 4.58 -11.05
C ASN A 685 -13.20 5.43 -11.80
N LEU A 686 -14.24 4.82 -12.39
CA LEU A 686 -15.32 5.53 -13.08
C LEU A 686 -16.15 6.36 -12.07
N LEU A 687 -16.48 5.75 -10.92
CA LEU A 687 -17.23 6.42 -9.86
C LEU A 687 -16.44 7.60 -9.26
N LEU A 688 -15.18 7.36 -8.92
CA LEU A 688 -14.33 8.39 -8.31
C LEU A 688 -14.03 9.54 -9.27
N SER A 689 -13.86 9.23 -10.56
CA SER A 689 -13.70 10.24 -11.61
C SER A 689 -15.00 11.01 -11.86
N SER A 690 -16.15 10.35 -11.83
CA SER A 690 -17.46 10.99 -11.89
C SER A 690 -17.60 12.05 -10.79
N TYR A 691 -17.26 11.66 -9.55
CA TYR A 691 -17.25 12.59 -8.42
C TYR A 691 -16.22 13.72 -8.60
N ARG A 692 -14.98 13.39 -9.00
CA ARG A 692 -13.89 14.37 -9.09
C ARG A 692 -14.10 15.41 -10.19
N PHE A 693 -14.61 14.99 -11.34
CA PHE A 693 -14.80 15.86 -12.51
C PHE A 693 -16.21 16.40 -12.65
N ASN A 694 -17.10 16.04 -11.71
CA ASN A 694 -18.52 16.42 -11.70
C ASN A 694 -19.21 16.08 -13.05
N GLU A 695 -19.00 14.84 -13.52
CA GLU A 695 -19.58 14.33 -14.75
C GLU A 695 -20.32 13.00 -14.49
N PRO A 696 -21.44 12.72 -15.20
CA PRO A 696 -22.13 11.45 -15.04
C PRO A 696 -21.24 10.24 -15.33
N VAL A 697 -21.37 9.17 -14.54
CA VAL A 697 -20.56 7.92 -14.68
C VAL A 697 -20.58 7.39 -16.11
N VAL A 698 -21.72 7.41 -16.77
CA VAL A 698 -21.87 6.96 -18.16
C VAL A 698 -21.01 7.79 -19.12
N LYS A 699 -20.89 9.11 -18.89
CA LYS A 699 -20.05 9.98 -19.71
C LYS A 699 -18.57 9.71 -19.45
N VAL A 700 -18.18 9.48 -18.19
CA VAL A 700 -16.82 9.08 -17.82
C VAL A 700 -16.47 7.75 -18.47
N ALA A 701 -17.35 6.74 -18.41
CA ALA A 701 -17.15 5.44 -19.03
C ALA A 701 -16.95 5.54 -20.55
N LYS A 702 -17.78 6.34 -21.25
CA LYS A 702 -17.60 6.62 -22.68
C LYS A 702 -16.25 7.29 -22.98
N SER A 703 -15.82 8.22 -22.13
CA SER A 703 -14.54 8.91 -22.26
C SER A 703 -13.35 7.97 -22.07
N THR A 704 -13.49 7.00 -21.19
CA THR A 704 -12.44 6.03 -20.81
C THR A 704 -12.34 4.87 -21.76
N PHE A 705 -13.37 4.59 -22.58
CA PHE A 705 -13.47 3.38 -23.41
C PHE A 705 -12.27 3.13 -24.32
N LYS A 706 -11.74 4.16 -24.98
CA LYS A 706 -10.55 4.03 -25.86
C LYS A 706 -9.31 3.62 -25.07
N PHE A 707 -9.15 4.15 -23.86
CA PHE A 707 -8.04 3.83 -22.97
C PHE A 707 -8.18 2.42 -22.39
N LEU A 708 -9.40 1.99 -22.07
CA LEU A 708 -9.71 0.62 -21.68
C LEU A 708 -9.27 -0.39 -22.76
N LEU A 709 -9.55 -0.12 -24.03
CA LEU A 709 -9.15 -1.01 -25.12
C LEU A 709 -7.62 -1.14 -25.23
N ILE A 710 -6.87 -0.06 -25.06
CA ILE A 710 -5.40 -0.10 -25.08
C ILE A 710 -4.86 -0.89 -23.91
N GLN A 711 -5.41 -0.66 -22.73
CA GLN A 711 -5.01 -1.43 -21.55
C GLN A 711 -5.41 -2.90 -21.67
N LEU A 712 -6.56 -3.22 -22.27
CA LEU A 712 -6.95 -4.60 -22.57
C LEU A 712 -5.92 -5.29 -23.47
N VAL A 713 -5.46 -4.62 -24.53
CA VAL A 713 -4.39 -5.17 -25.38
C VAL A 713 -3.11 -5.40 -24.58
N ALA A 714 -2.72 -4.45 -23.74
CA ALA A 714 -1.53 -4.60 -22.88
C ALA A 714 -1.69 -5.76 -21.88
N VAL A 715 -2.86 -5.92 -21.26
CA VAL A 715 -3.14 -7.05 -20.34
C VAL A 715 -3.12 -8.38 -21.08
N LEU A 716 -3.66 -8.46 -22.29
CA LEU A 716 -3.56 -9.67 -23.13
C LEU A 716 -2.11 -9.98 -23.49
N LEU A 717 -1.29 -8.97 -23.84
CA LEU A 717 0.14 -9.16 -24.06
C LEU A 717 0.84 -9.68 -22.80
N ILE A 718 0.55 -9.09 -21.63
CA ILE A 718 1.07 -9.55 -20.35
C ILE A 718 0.68 -11.01 -20.11
N THR A 719 -0.58 -11.37 -20.35
CA THR A 719 -1.14 -12.70 -20.12
C THR A 719 -0.50 -13.78 -20.99
N TYR A 720 -0.30 -13.50 -22.28
CA TYR A 720 0.18 -14.49 -23.24
C TYR A 720 1.69 -14.44 -23.50
N LEU A 721 2.40 -13.42 -22.97
CA LEU A 721 3.86 -13.30 -23.03
C LEU A 721 4.49 -13.38 -21.65
N PRO A 722 4.68 -14.59 -21.08
CA PRO A 722 5.24 -14.76 -19.74
C PRO A 722 6.62 -14.11 -19.56
N ILE A 723 7.35 -13.88 -20.65
CA ILE A 723 8.66 -13.22 -20.62
C ILE A 723 8.59 -11.83 -19.99
N LEU A 724 7.48 -11.10 -20.15
CA LEU A 724 7.30 -9.78 -19.57
C LEU A 724 7.32 -9.81 -18.03
N THR A 725 6.86 -10.88 -17.42
CA THR A 725 6.81 -11.02 -15.96
C THR A 725 7.98 -11.81 -15.40
N THR A 726 8.64 -12.67 -16.21
CA THR A 726 9.66 -13.61 -15.74
C THR A 726 11.09 -13.22 -16.12
N LEU A 727 11.27 -12.30 -17.07
CA LEU A 727 12.60 -11.89 -17.56
C LEU A 727 13.52 -11.39 -16.44
N LEU A 728 12.98 -10.60 -15.51
CA LEU A 728 13.73 -10.03 -14.39
C LEU A 728 13.86 -10.99 -13.19
N LEU A 729 13.19 -12.14 -13.23
CA LEU A 729 13.28 -13.19 -12.20
C LEU A 729 14.51 -14.08 -12.43
N LYS A 730 14.94 -14.24 -13.68
CA LYS A 730 16.13 -15.03 -14.00
C LYS A 730 17.37 -14.35 -13.41
N LYS A 731 18.17 -15.15 -12.71
CA LYS A 731 19.45 -14.72 -12.13
C LYS A 731 20.47 -14.39 -13.20
#